data_d8fa44bb0b0cda6111dec383416b04a7
#
_entry.id   d8fa44bb0b0cda6111dec383416b04a7
#
_cell.length_a   1.000
_cell.length_b   1.000
_cell.length_c   1.000
_cell.angle_alpha   90.00
_cell.angle_beta   90.00
_cell.angle_gamma   90.00
#
_symmetry.space_group_name_H-M   'P 1'
#
loop_
_entity.id
_entity.type
_entity.pdbx_description
1 polymer ?
#
loop_
_entity_poly.entity_id
_entity_poly.type
_entity_poly.pdbx_seq_one_letter_code
_entity_poly.pdbx_strand_id
1 'polypeptide(L)'
;MIIETALVELAKAGGTELFLSSSESLLKKVKTAKDIKQLFINTGEFFVDYENDADQLFDDMANVLSKENMTKLANELKDEPGYKLKDRLLNSLMVIMKEYEIPHGMALSYANAILFAIMGQLPVVAPDKYDRAYQAEWKAEQEESFKELAEKFERLRNELQIYQSRHLEILSADAIDLDIRRQTTDPKIGFDFFNVDDDTFKEALESKKNDEVIAIKARCKEEAIYCTINELWMQGENRPIFIVKNEEDWKSLLQIKDAGNIYIPWFYSDQIVAIPNNTNIFVFTERVPSFIKGEINLRPRTYSTISASLQRAGMGINEANKLVSETHGLFIPLKKKLFNGAYLKEPRWLNGLHRNIKETALLIGQWTDCDGDKAVIESLSGIKYQDFISEIKEYARDEDPFIHIVDINSTKEYYLASAENAWDYIDVDNDSEIWNKFKDVLLEVINEAEKLFTYSSQEKLVAQFKGEKFFWSAVIRKGMLRSLIMKAYYKKDNNCQVQLDSLVSKILGYIQTSEQWHYISNFFVDLCEVSPNSVLNKLEEEQINPTGLMELFENQSSDFLFGRNDYIEILWGVEEFLVQREYASRAYSWLLYLDNLSFEYKSNSPKDIFGKLLCPWHNFSAFSKSNDKIEIAAKALAKDKNAWDHIFGALPTGHASIFGDLHAPKYRNHVEEDTITRKEMYDTNLGYIDLLLKATDFKPQRWNDLLNIYDEVEPDIRKKIKEKLLFEIAQMDDGERLIIKNNIRRLVYKHRYFASAEWAMGEDLIGEMLDILDSINFTQQEYDFEYLFRPSY
;
A
#
# COMPACT_ATOMS: atom_id res chain seq x y z
N MET A 1 8.15 -6.70 -29.44
CA MET A 1 7.61 -7.54 -30.55
C MET A 1 8.27 -7.21 -31.87
N ILE A 2 8.22 -5.98 -32.40
CA ILE A 2 8.83 -5.61 -33.72
C ILE A 2 10.36 -5.81 -33.72
N ILE A 3 11.07 -5.34 -32.67
CA ILE A 3 12.52 -5.54 -32.50
C ILE A 3 12.87 -7.03 -32.41
N GLU A 4 12.08 -7.80 -31.70
CA GLU A 4 12.28 -9.25 -31.53
C GLU A 4 12.12 -9.98 -32.86
N THR A 5 11.12 -9.60 -33.67
CA THR A 5 10.90 -10.16 -35.02
C THR A 5 12.02 -9.78 -35.96
N ALA A 6 12.50 -8.53 -35.91
CA ALA A 6 13.62 -8.07 -36.72
C ALA A 6 14.93 -8.79 -36.35
N LEU A 7 15.19 -9.02 -35.05
CA LEU A 7 16.35 -9.79 -34.59
C LEU A 7 16.26 -11.27 -34.98
N VAL A 8 15.07 -11.87 -34.99
CA VAL A 8 14.84 -13.24 -35.46
C VAL A 8 15.10 -13.37 -36.97
N GLU A 9 14.62 -12.42 -37.76
CA GLU A 9 14.87 -12.41 -39.21
C GLU A 9 16.33 -12.16 -39.54
N LEU A 10 17.03 -11.32 -38.79
CA LEU A 10 18.47 -11.13 -38.86
C LEU A 10 19.25 -12.43 -38.57
N ALA A 11 18.88 -13.13 -37.50
CA ALA A 11 19.54 -14.39 -37.13
C ALA A 11 19.33 -15.48 -38.21
N LYS A 12 18.14 -15.57 -38.79
CA LYS A 12 17.80 -16.51 -39.86
C LYS A 12 18.49 -16.22 -41.18
N ALA A 13 18.77 -14.95 -41.50
CA ALA A 13 19.31 -14.55 -42.80
C ALA A 13 20.84 -14.60 -42.91
N GLY A 14 21.56 -15.25 -41.99
CA GLY A 14 23.01 -15.20 -41.92
C GLY A 14 23.54 -13.86 -41.43
N GLY A 15 22.80 -13.23 -40.56
CA GLY A 15 22.80 -11.80 -40.20
C GLY A 15 23.94 -11.29 -39.33
N THR A 16 24.92 -12.09 -39.03
CA THR A 16 26.10 -11.64 -38.27
C THR A 16 26.81 -10.47 -38.97
N GLU A 17 26.99 -10.58 -40.30
CA GLU A 17 27.63 -9.51 -41.07
C GLU A 17 26.81 -8.23 -41.19
N LEU A 18 25.47 -8.38 -41.31
CA LEU A 18 24.53 -7.25 -41.41
C LEU A 18 24.43 -6.49 -40.10
N PHE A 19 24.37 -7.18 -39.01
CA PHE A 19 24.34 -6.58 -37.68
C PHE A 19 25.65 -5.84 -37.38
N LEU A 20 26.79 -6.44 -37.75
CA LEU A 20 28.12 -5.86 -37.62
C LEU A 20 28.28 -4.59 -38.45
N SER A 21 27.83 -4.59 -39.70
CA SER A 21 27.91 -3.40 -40.55
C SER A 21 26.96 -2.28 -40.06
N SER A 22 25.82 -2.63 -39.43
CA SER A 22 24.89 -1.67 -38.83
C SER A 22 25.50 -1.02 -37.58
N SER A 23 26.13 -1.82 -36.70
CA SER A 23 26.80 -1.31 -35.52
C SER A 23 28.03 -0.45 -35.87
N GLU A 24 28.85 -0.88 -36.84
CA GLU A 24 29.99 -0.08 -37.33
C GLU A 24 29.53 1.27 -37.97
N SER A 25 28.43 1.24 -38.73
CA SER A 25 27.84 2.45 -39.31
C SER A 25 27.34 3.43 -38.24
N LEU A 26 26.71 2.90 -37.20
CA LEU A 26 26.24 3.71 -36.05
C LEU A 26 27.40 4.31 -35.27
N LEU A 27 28.41 3.52 -34.92
CA LEU A 27 29.59 3.95 -34.18
C LEU A 27 30.35 5.04 -34.95
N LYS A 28 30.42 4.93 -36.29
CA LYS A 28 31.03 5.94 -37.13
C LYS A 28 30.23 7.26 -37.13
N LYS A 29 28.89 7.17 -37.10
CA LYS A 29 28.01 8.35 -37.01
C LYS A 29 28.07 8.99 -35.61
N VAL A 30 28.08 8.20 -34.55
CA VAL A 30 28.17 8.69 -33.16
C VAL A 30 29.52 9.39 -32.92
N LYS A 31 30.64 8.78 -33.36
CA LYS A 31 31.97 9.40 -33.24
C LYS A 31 32.12 10.71 -34.02
N THR A 32 31.30 10.92 -35.04
CA THR A 32 31.30 12.18 -35.83
C THR A 32 30.25 13.20 -35.37
N ALA A 33 29.30 12.79 -34.53
CA ALA A 33 28.28 13.69 -33.97
C ALA A 33 28.88 14.47 -32.77
N LYS A 34 29.51 15.59 -33.09
CA LYS A 34 30.15 16.51 -32.14
C LYS A 34 29.20 16.91 -30.99
N ASP A 35 27.92 16.99 -31.29
CA ASP A 35 26.89 17.38 -30.32
C ASP A 35 26.58 16.28 -29.27
N ILE A 36 26.65 14.99 -29.66
CA ILE A 36 26.45 13.87 -28.73
C ILE A 36 27.69 13.69 -27.83
N LYS A 37 28.91 13.84 -28.41
CA LYS A 37 30.16 13.80 -27.61
C LYS A 37 30.19 14.97 -26.63
N GLN A 38 29.84 16.18 -27.06
CA GLN A 38 29.77 17.37 -26.20
C GLN A 38 28.72 17.25 -25.11
N LEU A 39 27.63 16.55 -25.39
CA LEU A 39 26.55 16.34 -24.44
C LEU A 39 26.97 15.35 -23.33
N PHE A 40 27.66 14.28 -23.68
CA PHE A 40 28.23 13.35 -22.70
C PHE A 40 29.36 13.98 -21.86
N ILE A 41 30.17 14.85 -22.43
CA ILE A 41 31.15 15.65 -21.70
C ILE A 41 30.46 16.63 -20.74
N ASN A 42 29.40 17.28 -21.16
CA ASN A 42 28.62 18.18 -20.28
C ASN A 42 27.85 17.45 -19.16
N THR A 43 27.39 16.21 -19.37
CA THR A 43 26.87 15.36 -18.30
C THR A 43 27.98 14.85 -17.37
N GLY A 44 29.18 14.71 -17.89
CA GLY A 44 30.38 14.32 -17.12
C GLY A 44 30.85 15.42 -16.13
N GLU A 45 30.57 16.67 -16.38
CA GLU A 45 30.89 17.77 -15.44
C GLU A 45 30.09 17.68 -14.12
N PHE A 46 29.00 16.98 -14.13
CA PHE A 46 28.22 16.69 -12.90
C PHE A 46 28.87 15.63 -12.02
N PHE A 47 29.69 14.77 -12.61
CA PHE A 47 30.41 13.71 -11.94
C PHE A 47 31.87 14.13 -11.89
N VAL A 48 32.22 14.82 -10.88
CA VAL A 48 33.43 15.55 -10.44
C VAL A 48 34.81 15.25 -11.11
N ASP A 49 34.98 14.21 -11.94
CA ASP A 49 36.31 13.85 -12.54
C ASP A 49 36.25 13.26 -13.97
N TYR A 50 35.21 13.54 -14.75
CA TYR A 50 34.84 12.71 -15.92
C TYR A 50 35.29 13.16 -17.30
N GLU A 51 36.10 14.20 -17.49
CA GLU A 51 36.57 14.54 -18.84
C GLU A 51 37.39 13.41 -19.51
N ASN A 52 38.07 12.59 -18.70
CA ASN A 52 38.81 11.41 -19.17
C ASN A 52 37.95 10.17 -19.31
N ASP A 53 36.88 10.04 -18.51
CA ASP A 53 36.08 8.82 -18.41
C ASP A 53 35.00 8.73 -19.49
N ALA A 54 34.52 9.87 -20.03
CA ALA A 54 33.49 9.86 -21.08
C ALA A 54 34.05 9.26 -22.40
N ASP A 55 35.30 9.55 -22.76
CA ASP A 55 35.95 8.94 -23.92
C ASP A 55 36.18 7.45 -23.70
N GLN A 56 36.55 7.04 -22.48
CA GLN A 56 36.73 5.62 -22.12
C GLN A 56 35.38 4.88 -22.12
N LEU A 57 34.33 5.46 -21.57
CA LEU A 57 32.97 4.89 -21.62
C LEU A 57 32.53 4.63 -23.07
N PHE A 58 32.77 5.59 -23.98
CA PHE A 58 32.49 5.41 -25.40
C PHE A 58 33.31 4.31 -26.04
N ASP A 59 34.58 4.22 -25.70
CA ASP A 59 35.46 3.16 -26.22
C ASP A 59 35.06 1.77 -25.69
N ASP A 60 34.63 1.68 -24.45
CA ASP A 60 34.13 0.43 -23.85
C ASP A 60 32.75 0.02 -24.42
N MET A 61 31.85 0.95 -24.63
CA MET A 61 30.60 0.71 -25.36
C MET A 61 30.86 0.31 -26.81
N ALA A 62 31.81 0.98 -27.47
CA ALA A 62 32.26 0.61 -28.82
C ALA A 62 32.89 -0.78 -28.87
N ASN A 63 33.59 -1.22 -27.81
CA ASN A 63 34.14 -2.56 -27.70
C ASN A 63 33.04 -3.62 -27.56
N VAL A 64 31.95 -3.38 -26.78
CA VAL A 64 30.81 -4.30 -26.74
C VAL A 64 30.18 -4.46 -28.11
N LEU A 65 30.09 -3.38 -28.86
CA LEU A 65 29.56 -3.34 -30.21
C LEU A 65 30.59 -3.69 -31.28
N SER A 66 31.82 -4.09 -30.88
CA SER A 66 32.88 -4.47 -31.81
C SER A 66 32.50 -5.70 -32.60
N LYS A 67 33.10 -5.83 -33.79
CA LYS A 67 32.89 -6.94 -34.68
C LYS A 67 33.15 -8.30 -34.00
N GLU A 68 34.19 -8.35 -33.17
CA GLU A 68 34.59 -9.58 -32.47
C GLU A 68 33.56 -10.02 -31.43
N ASN A 69 33.15 -9.10 -30.55
CA ASN A 69 32.16 -9.40 -29.49
C ASN A 69 30.77 -9.67 -30.07
N MET A 70 30.37 -8.95 -31.08
CA MET A 70 29.09 -9.16 -31.75
C MET A 70 29.05 -10.47 -32.52
N THR A 71 30.18 -10.87 -33.17
CA THR A 71 30.31 -12.16 -33.83
C THR A 71 30.22 -13.32 -32.83
N LYS A 72 30.88 -13.17 -31.67
CA LYS A 72 30.83 -14.17 -30.60
C LYS A 72 29.41 -14.31 -30.06
N LEU A 73 28.75 -13.21 -29.75
CA LEU A 73 27.39 -13.18 -29.25
C LEU A 73 26.39 -13.78 -30.26
N ALA A 74 26.49 -13.42 -31.52
CA ALA A 74 25.65 -13.96 -32.59
C ALA A 74 25.87 -15.45 -32.83
N ASN A 75 27.09 -15.95 -32.71
CA ASN A 75 27.36 -17.38 -32.81
C ASN A 75 26.85 -18.18 -31.62
N GLU A 76 26.94 -17.63 -30.41
CA GLU A 76 26.40 -18.25 -29.19
C GLU A 76 24.86 -18.33 -29.20
N LEU A 77 24.18 -17.41 -29.91
CA LEU A 77 22.74 -17.31 -29.97
C LEU A 77 22.10 -17.81 -31.25
N LYS A 78 22.88 -18.50 -32.11
CA LYS A 78 22.45 -18.94 -33.44
C LYS A 78 21.16 -19.79 -33.43
N ASP A 79 20.95 -20.55 -32.38
CA ASP A 79 19.79 -21.41 -32.17
C ASP A 79 18.80 -20.91 -31.12
N GLU A 80 18.99 -19.68 -30.61
CA GLU A 80 18.12 -19.10 -29.59
C GLU A 80 17.16 -18.04 -30.11
N PRO A 81 16.02 -17.77 -29.40
CA PRO A 81 15.08 -16.73 -29.79
C PRO A 81 15.69 -15.32 -29.75
N GLY A 82 15.31 -14.47 -30.70
CA GLY A 82 15.88 -13.11 -30.84
C GLY A 82 15.72 -12.18 -29.62
N TYR A 83 14.71 -12.40 -28.77
CA TYR A 83 14.57 -11.63 -27.50
C TYR A 83 15.74 -11.87 -26.55
N LYS A 84 16.38 -13.04 -26.55
CA LYS A 84 17.56 -13.30 -25.73
C LYS A 84 18.79 -12.53 -26.19
N LEU A 85 18.93 -12.30 -27.51
CA LEU A 85 19.98 -11.46 -28.07
C LEU A 85 19.79 -10.00 -27.59
N LYS A 86 18.56 -9.50 -27.65
CA LYS A 86 18.21 -8.16 -27.13
C LYS A 86 18.59 -8.04 -25.66
N ASP A 87 18.15 -8.97 -24.82
CA ASP A 87 18.39 -8.93 -23.38
C ASP A 87 19.89 -9.02 -23.03
N ARG A 88 20.65 -9.83 -23.76
CA ARG A 88 22.10 -9.92 -23.54
C ARG A 88 22.85 -8.66 -23.95
N LEU A 89 22.48 -8.05 -25.09
CA LEU A 89 23.06 -6.77 -25.51
C LEU A 89 22.72 -5.67 -24.53
N LEU A 90 21.47 -5.59 -24.12
CA LEU A 90 21.00 -4.62 -23.15
C LEU A 90 21.77 -4.80 -21.83
N ASN A 91 21.89 -6.04 -21.34
CA ASN A 91 22.62 -6.34 -20.12
C ASN A 91 24.12 -6.00 -20.24
N SER A 92 24.73 -6.25 -21.39
CA SER A 92 26.15 -5.91 -21.59
C SER A 92 26.39 -4.41 -21.58
N LEU A 93 25.51 -3.62 -22.23
CA LEU A 93 25.55 -2.16 -22.17
C LEU A 93 25.29 -1.64 -20.76
N MET A 94 24.31 -2.23 -20.07
CA MET A 94 23.99 -1.88 -18.69
C MET A 94 25.13 -2.16 -17.72
N VAL A 95 25.88 -3.25 -17.90
CA VAL A 95 27.05 -3.57 -17.08
C VAL A 95 28.11 -2.48 -17.23
N ILE A 96 28.43 -2.07 -18.46
CA ILE A 96 29.41 -0.99 -18.72
C ILE A 96 28.92 0.32 -18.11
N MET A 97 27.67 0.72 -18.37
CA MET A 97 27.12 1.95 -17.83
C MET A 97 27.11 1.96 -16.29
N LYS A 98 26.95 0.77 -15.67
CA LYS A 98 27.04 0.61 -14.22
C LYS A 98 28.48 0.79 -13.71
N GLU A 99 29.50 0.34 -14.45
CA GLU A 99 30.91 0.55 -14.11
C GLU A 99 31.28 2.03 -14.10
N TYR A 100 30.58 2.84 -14.93
CA TYR A 100 30.71 4.30 -14.95
C TYR A 100 29.69 5.00 -14.06
N GLU A 101 29.03 4.27 -13.15
CA GLU A 101 28.10 4.79 -12.16
C GLU A 101 26.90 5.56 -12.74
N ILE A 102 26.52 5.30 -13.99
CA ILE A 102 25.35 5.90 -14.62
C ILE A 102 24.08 5.37 -13.95
N PRO A 103 23.14 6.25 -13.52
CA PRO A 103 21.90 5.85 -12.87
C PRO A 103 21.10 4.84 -13.69
N HIS A 104 20.51 3.86 -13.06
CA HIS A 104 19.88 2.71 -13.72
C HIS A 104 18.81 3.12 -14.75
N GLY A 105 17.96 4.09 -14.42
CA GLY A 105 16.92 4.59 -15.33
C GLY A 105 17.50 5.24 -16.58
N MET A 106 18.55 6.04 -16.43
CA MET A 106 19.30 6.64 -17.55
C MET A 106 20.04 5.57 -18.35
N ALA A 107 20.76 4.66 -17.69
CA ALA A 107 21.50 3.59 -18.34
C ALA A 107 20.56 2.72 -19.19
N LEU A 108 19.40 2.34 -18.67
CA LEU A 108 18.37 1.58 -19.40
C LEU A 108 17.85 2.34 -20.62
N SER A 109 17.60 3.63 -20.48
CA SER A 109 17.17 4.51 -21.57
C SER A 109 18.22 4.63 -22.66
N TYR A 110 19.49 4.86 -22.30
CA TYR A 110 20.59 4.93 -23.24
C TYR A 110 20.84 3.59 -23.93
N ALA A 111 20.85 2.49 -23.19
CA ALA A 111 21.05 1.16 -23.74
C ALA A 111 19.94 0.82 -24.76
N ASN A 112 18.67 1.11 -24.46
CA ASN A 112 17.57 0.95 -25.41
C ASN A 112 17.73 1.86 -26.63
N ALA A 113 18.05 3.12 -26.45
CA ALA A 113 18.25 4.06 -27.58
C ALA A 113 19.40 3.64 -28.50
N ILE A 114 20.51 3.16 -27.93
CA ILE A 114 21.63 2.59 -28.69
C ILE A 114 21.19 1.36 -29.48
N LEU A 115 20.43 0.47 -28.84
CA LEU A 115 19.90 -0.72 -29.50
C LEU A 115 18.97 -0.33 -30.67
N PHE A 116 18.05 0.61 -30.45
CA PHE A 116 17.18 1.14 -31.51
C PHE A 116 17.98 1.81 -32.65
N ALA A 117 19.01 2.58 -32.31
CA ALA A 117 19.84 3.24 -33.30
C ALA A 117 20.62 2.23 -34.17
N ILE A 118 21.12 1.13 -33.57
CA ILE A 118 21.76 0.03 -34.30
C ILE A 118 20.77 -0.63 -35.27
N MET A 119 19.60 -0.93 -34.78
CA MET A 119 18.54 -1.56 -35.57
C MET A 119 18.07 -0.69 -36.71
N GLY A 120 18.01 0.63 -36.50
CA GLY A 120 17.65 1.63 -37.53
C GLY A 120 18.66 1.77 -38.69
N GLN A 121 19.85 1.23 -38.59
CA GLN A 121 20.78 1.16 -39.72
C GLN A 121 20.51 -0.03 -40.65
N LEU A 122 19.70 -1.02 -40.23
CA LEU A 122 19.41 -2.21 -41.03
C LEU A 122 18.79 -1.92 -42.41
N PRO A 123 17.84 -0.99 -42.57
CA PRO A 123 17.30 -0.64 -43.88
C PRO A 123 18.33 -0.02 -44.81
N VAL A 124 19.33 0.64 -44.25
CA VAL A 124 20.43 1.28 -45.04
C VAL A 124 21.45 0.24 -45.51
N VAL A 125 21.68 -0.79 -44.68
CA VAL A 125 22.69 -1.84 -44.96
C VAL A 125 22.11 -3.01 -45.77
N ALA A 126 20.80 -3.26 -45.66
CA ALA A 126 20.13 -4.37 -46.34
C ALA A 126 18.73 -3.99 -46.88
N PRO A 127 18.65 -3.04 -47.82
CA PRO A 127 17.36 -2.49 -48.31
C PRO A 127 16.46 -3.53 -48.94
N ASP A 128 17.00 -4.60 -49.50
CA ASP A 128 16.25 -5.63 -50.26
C ASP A 128 15.49 -6.65 -49.37
N LYS A 129 15.76 -6.64 -48.06
CA LYS A 129 15.20 -7.63 -47.12
C LYS A 129 14.03 -7.09 -46.27
N TYR A 130 13.68 -5.84 -46.45
CA TYR A 130 12.64 -5.19 -45.65
C TYR A 130 11.41 -4.86 -46.51
N ASP A 131 10.22 -5.30 -46.04
CA ASP A 131 8.93 -4.92 -46.64
C ASP A 131 8.63 -3.45 -46.29
N ARG A 132 8.06 -2.69 -47.32
CA ARG A 132 7.77 -1.25 -47.21
C ARG A 132 6.81 -0.89 -46.06
N ALA A 133 5.87 -1.78 -45.73
CA ALA A 133 4.94 -1.55 -44.62
C ALA A 133 5.66 -1.63 -43.27
N TYR A 134 6.57 -2.60 -43.14
CA TYR A 134 7.42 -2.78 -41.97
C TYR A 134 8.41 -1.63 -41.76
N GLN A 135 8.91 -1.06 -42.86
CA GLN A 135 9.77 0.13 -42.82
C GLN A 135 9.08 1.38 -42.30
N ALA A 136 7.80 1.56 -42.55
CA ALA A 136 7.05 2.72 -42.10
C ALA A 136 6.76 2.67 -40.59
N GLU A 137 6.35 1.54 -40.06
CA GLU A 137 6.13 1.31 -38.62
C GLU A 137 7.45 1.39 -37.84
N TRP A 138 8.49 0.74 -38.34
CA TRP A 138 9.82 0.80 -37.76
C TRP A 138 10.41 2.22 -37.72
N LYS A 139 10.22 2.98 -38.79
CA LYS A 139 10.69 4.38 -38.87
C LYS A 139 9.97 5.29 -37.88
N ALA A 140 8.68 5.08 -37.69
CA ALA A 140 7.91 5.83 -36.71
C ALA A 140 8.37 5.56 -35.26
N GLU A 141 8.56 4.27 -34.89
CA GLU A 141 9.11 3.88 -33.57
C GLU A 141 10.54 4.41 -33.37
N GLN A 142 11.36 4.41 -34.41
CA GLN A 142 12.71 4.95 -34.34
C GLN A 142 12.72 6.47 -34.17
N GLU A 143 11.87 7.19 -34.89
CA GLU A 143 11.74 8.66 -34.75
C GLU A 143 11.24 9.03 -33.36
N GLU A 144 10.31 8.24 -32.79
CA GLU A 144 9.82 8.42 -31.43
C GLU A 144 10.93 8.17 -30.39
N SER A 145 11.71 7.08 -30.51
CA SER A 145 12.82 6.77 -29.61
C SER A 145 13.97 7.80 -29.70
N PHE A 146 14.27 8.31 -30.88
CA PHE A 146 15.22 9.41 -31.04
C PHE A 146 14.70 10.72 -30.47
N LYS A 147 13.40 10.97 -30.59
CA LYS A 147 12.75 12.14 -30.00
C LYS A 147 12.81 12.07 -28.48
N GLU A 148 12.47 10.92 -27.88
CA GLU A 148 12.62 10.67 -26.44
C GLU A 148 14.06 10.89 -25.95
N LEU A 149 15.06 10.38 -26.70
CA LEU A 149 16.46 10.56 -26.35
C LEU A 149 16.84 12.05 -26.43
N ALA A 150 16.46 12.75 -27.49
CA ALA A 150 16.72 14.18 -27.63
C ALA A 150 16.03 15.00 -26.54
N GLU A 151 14.79 14.64 -26.18
CA GLU A 151 14.07 15.26 -25.06
C GLU A 151 14.77 15.02 -23.72
N LYS A 152 15.26 13.79 -23.47
CA LYS A 152 16.04 13.47 -22.26
C LYS A 152 17.34 14.27 -22.20
N PHE A 153 18.01 14.48 -23.32
CA PHE A 153 19.21 15.31 -23.39
C PHE A 153 18.93 16.81 -23.20
N GLU A 154 17.86 17.34 -23.78
CA GLU A 154 17.45 18.72 -23.54
C GLU A 154 17.04 18.95 -22.08
N ARG A 155 16.46 17.94 -21.44
CA ARG A 155 16.13 18.00 -20.00
C ARG A 155 17.38 18.08 -19.15
N LEU A 156 18.36 17.21 -19.38
CA LEU A 156 19.67 17.23 -18.70
C LEU A 156 20.37 18.58 -18.88
N ARG A 157 20.30 19.13 -20.08
CA ARG A 157 20.87 20.47 -20.39
C ARG A 157 20.15 21.57 -19.61
N ASN A 158 18.82 21.51 -19.52
CA ASN A 158 18.03 22.47 -18.75
C ASN A 158 18.29 22.34 -17.25
N GLU A 159 18.42 21.10 -16.75
CA GLU A 159 18.85 20.81 -15.39
C GLU A 159 20.19 21.48 -15.07
N LEU A 160 21.18 21.28 -15.94
CA LEU A 160 22.50 21.89 -15.82
C LEU A 160 22.44 23.41 -15.79
N GLN A 161 21.62 24.05 -16.65
CA GLN A 161 21.47 25.51 -16.68
C GLN A 161 20.83 26.05 -15.39
N ILE A 162 19.88 25.32 -14.80
CA ILE A 162 19.25 25.71 -13.53
C ILE A 162 20.29 25.66 -12.40
N TYR A 163 21.09 24.59 -12.33
CA TYR A 163 22.16 24.45 -11.35
C TYR A 163 23.25 25.51 -11.47
N GLN A 164 23.78 25.74 -12.68
CA GLN A 164 24.88 26.66 -12.91
C GLN A 164 24.49 28.13 -12.69
N SER A 165 23.23 28.49 -12.91
CA SER A 165 22.84 29.90 -12.90
C SER A 165 22.55 30.48 -11.51
N ARG A 166 22.38 29.66 -10.44
CA ARG A 166 21.78 30.15 -9.20
C ARG A 166 22.35 29.60 -7.87
N HIS A 167 23.36 28.76 -7.85
CA HIS A 167 23.89 28.12 -6.65
C HIS A 167 22.79 27.46 -5.76
N LEU A 168 21.75 26.87 -6.37
CA LEU A 168 20.65 26.25 -5.64
C LEU A 168 21.07 24.84 -5.15
N GLU A 169 20.79 24.50 -3.90
CA GLU A 169 20.95 23.15 -3.35
C GLU A 169 19.76 22.27 -3.71
N ILE A 170 19.52 22.11 -5.01
CA ILE A 170 18.48 21.25 -5.57
C ILE A 170 19.17 19.99 -6.09
N LEU A 171 18.70 18.82 -5.66
CA LEU A 171 19.24 17.55 -6.13
C LEU A 171 18.26 16.91 -7.12
N SER A 172 18.78 16.48 -8.28
CA SER A 172 17.97 15.65 -9.16
C SER A 172 17.75 14.27 -8.55
N ALA A 173 16.65 13.60 -8.90
CA ALA A 173 16.39 12.24 -8.47
C ALA A 173 17.52 11.29 -8.91
N ASP A 174 18.07 11.50 -10.10
CA ASP A 174 19.20 10.70 -10.61
C ASP A 174 20.46 10.88 -9.75
N ALA A 175 20.77 12.09 -9.32
CA ALA A 175 21.91 12.34 -8.43
C ALA A 175 21.74 11.66 -7.08
N ILE A 176 20.50 11.60 -6.55
CA ILE A 176 20.21 10.89 -5.29
C ILE A 176 20.30 9.39 -5.47
N ASP A 177 19.78 8.82 -6.57
CA ASP A 177 19.93 7.39 -6.86
C ASP A 177 21.40 6.99 -6.89
N LEU A 178 22.22 7.79 -7.56
CA LEU A 178 23.66 7.56 -7.61
C LEU A 178 24.30 7.63 -6.22
N ASP A 179 23.92 8.62 -5.42
CA ASP A 179 24.44 8.81 -4.07
C ASP A 179 24.07 7.62 -3.17
N ILE A 180 22.81 7.12 -3.23
CA ILE A 180 22.38 5.92 -2.53
C ILE A 180 23.25 4.71 -2.95
N ARG A 181 23.53 4.53 -4.26
CA ARG A 181 24.36 3.44 -4.76
C ARG A 181 25.81 3.52 -4.31
N ARG A 182 26.33 4.72 -4.09
CA ARG A 182 27.68 4.95 -3.55
C ARG A 182 27.76 4.65 -2.05
N GLN A 183 26.71 4.99 -1.33
CA GLN A 183 26.63 4.84 0.13
C GLN A 183 26.35 3.40 0.57
N THR A 184 25.90 2.53 -0.32
CA THR A 184 25.59 1.13 -0.05
C THR A 184 26.57 0.21 -0.75
N THR A 185 27.03 -0.84 -0.07
CA THR A 185 28.07 -1.75 -0.60
C THR A 185 27.60 -3.18 -0.78
N ASP A 186 26.93 -3.75 0.20
CA ASP A 186 26.45 -5.12 0.21
C ASP A 186 25.05 -5.21 0.80
N PRO A 187 24.00 -5.23 -0.05
CA PRO A 187 24.01 -5.05 -1.50
C PRO A 187 24.08 -3.57 -1.90
N LYS A 188 24.55 -3.28 -3.12
CA LYS A 188 24.35 -1.95 -3.73
C LYS A 188 22.89 -1.77 -4.08
N ILE A 189 22.23 -0.76 -3.50
CA ILE A 189 20.84 -0.42 -3.77
C ILE A 189 20.73 0.96 -4.43
N GLY A 190 19.68 1.16 -5.21
CA GLY A 190 19.27 2.43 -5.77
C GLY A 190 17.75 2.58 -5.65
N PHE A 191 17.12 3.47 -6.40
CA PHE A 191 15.66 3.63 -6.35
C PHE A 191 14.92 2.36 -6.77
N ASP A 192 15.50 1.51 -7.59
CA ASP A 192 14.97 0.19 -7.95
C ASP A 192 14.79 -0.77 -6.76
N PHE A 193 15.42 -0.47 -5.62
CA PHE A 193 15.14 -1.15 -4.35
C PHE A 193 13.78 -0.78 -3.76
N PHE A 194 13.27 0.44 -4.03
CA PHE A 194 12.08 1.00 -3.41
C PHE A 194 10.79 0.66 -4.19
N ASN A 195 10.66 -0.59 -4.62
CA ASN A 195 9.43 -1.07 -5.25
C ASN A 195 8.27 -1.10 -4.25
N VAL A 196 7.08 -0.84 -4.79
CA VAL A 196 5.82 -0.81 -4.04
C VAL A 196 4.89 -1.89 -4.59
N ASP A 197 4.27 -2.68 -3.71
CA ASP A 197 3.24 -3.67 -4.05
C ASP A 197 1.84 -3.15 -3.64
N ASP A 198 1.57 -1.89 -3.88
CA ASP A 198 0.29 -1.24 -3.58
C ASP A 198 -0.32 -0.73 -4.89
N ASP A 199 -1.17 -1.57 -5.50
CA ASP A 199 -1.79 -1.23 -6.78
C ASP A 199 -2.71 -0.02 -6.66
N THR A 200 -3.35 0.17 -5.50
CA THR A 200 -4.17 1.37 -5.23
C THR A 200 -3.31 2.64 -5.26
N PHE A 201 -2.11 2.59 -4.68
CA PHE A 201 -1.15 3.69 -4.73
C PHE A 201 -0.69 3.96 -6.17
N LYS A 202 -0.31 2.91 -6.91
CA LYS A 202 0.17 3.01 -8.30
C LYS A 202 -0.87 3.64 -9.21
N GLU A 203 -2.11 3.15 -9.18
CA GLU A 203 -3.23 3.68 -9.97
C GLU A 203 -3.56 5.13 -9.60
N ALA A 204 -3.58 5.45 -8.30
CA ALA A 204 -3.83 6.80 -7.83
C ALA A 204 -2.72 7.78 -8.27
N LEU A 205 -1.46 7.36 -8.21
CA LEU A 205 -0.32 8.16 -8.66
C LEU A 205 -0.39 8.38 -10.18
N GLU A 206 -0.63 7.33 -10.96
CA GLU A 206 -0.77 7.41 -12.43
C GLU A 206 -1.90 8.37 -12.82
N SER A 207 -3.04 8.29 -12.14
CA SER A 207 -4.19 9.17 -12.43
C SER A 207 -3.92 10.64 -12.14
N LYS A 208 -3.00 10.94 -11.21
CA LYS A 208 -2.71 12.31 -10.73
C LYS A 208 -1.35 12.84 -11.15
N LYS A 209 -0.54 12.09 -11.88
CA LYS A 209 0.84 12.47 -12.23
C LYS A 209 0.96 13.83 -12.94
N ASN A 210 -0.12 14.33 -13.54
CA ASN A 210 -0.16 15.63 -14.20
C ASN A 210 -0.83 16.72 -13.34
N ASP A 211 -1.25 16.42 -12.12
CA ASP A 211 -1.81 17.40 -11.22
C ASP A 211 -0.72 18.38 -10.75
N GLU A 212 -1.13 19.62 -10.51
CA GLU A 212 -0.21 20.65 -9.99
C GLU A 212 0.27 20.32 -8.58
N VAL A 213 -0.57 19.66 -7.78
CA VAL A 213 -0.28 19.26 -6.41
C VAL A 213 -0.70 17.83 -6.19
N ILE A 214 0.25 17.01 -5.77
CA ILE A 214 0.03 15.63 -5.34
C ILE A 214 0.42 15.54 -3.86
N ALA A 215 -0.49 15.10 -3.01
CA ALA A 215 -0.19 14.85 -1.60
C ALA A 215 -0.14 13.35 -1.35
N ILE A 216 0.97 12.89 -0.77
CA ILE A 216 1.18 11.50 -0.39
C ILE A 216 1.27 11.43 1.13
N LYS A 217 0.50 10.54 1.71
CA LYS A 217 0.58 10.21 3.14
C LYS A 217 1.28 8.87 3.31
N ALA A 218 2.31 8.84 4.15
CA ALA A 218 3.12 7.65 4.35
C ALA A 218 3.65 7.56 5.78
N ARG A 219 4.21 6.41 6.13
CA ARG A 219 4.83 6.18 7.45
C ARG A 219 6.17 6.90 7.59
N CYS A 220 7.02 6.82 6.58
CA CYS A 220 8.34 7.40 6.54
C CYS A 220 8.49 8.30 5.31
N LYS A 221 8.87 9.57 5.50
CA LYS A 221 8.95 10.56 4.42
C LYS A 221 10.01 10.20 3.40
N GLU A 222 11.22 9.86 3.87
CA GLU A 222 12.35 9.53 2.99
C GLU A 222 12.05 8.30 2.13
N GLU A 223 11.57 7.22 2.75
CA GLU A 223 11.15 6.01 2.03
C GLU A 223 10.07 6.30 1.00
N ALA A 224 9.06 7.07 1.39
CA ALA A 224 7.95 7.42 0.50
C ALA A 224 8.38 8.25 -0.70
N ILE A 225 9.33 9.18 -0.55
CA ILE A 225 9.91 9.93 -1.65
C ILE A 225 10.59 8.97 -2.63
N TYR A 226 11.41 8.05 -2.13
CA TYR A 226 12.12 7.09 -2.97
C TYR A 226 11.18 6.11 -3.67
N CYS A 227 10.17 5.60 -2.96
CA CYS A 227 9.12 4.77 -3.55
C CYS A 227 8.36 5.50 -4.66
N THR A 228 8.00 6.76 -4.43
CA THR A 228 7.26 7.58 -5.40
C THR A 228 8.08 7.84 -6.65
N ILE A 229 9.35 8.19 -6.51
CA ILE A 229 10.25 8.41 -7.65
C ILE A 229 10.41 7.13 -8.45
N ASN A 230 10.66 6.01 -7.77
CA ASN A 230 10.79 4.72 -8.45
C ASN A 230 9.50 4.35 -9.20
N GLU A 231 8.33 4.54 -8.60
CA GLU A 231 7.05 4.25 -9.25
C GLU A 231 6.81 5.15 -10.47
N LEU A 232 7.09 6.45 -10.37
CA LEU A 232 7.00 7.37 -11.51
C LEU A 232 7.89 6.92 -12.67
N TRP A 233 9.12 6.47 -12.40
CA TRP A 233 10.00 5.94 -13.43
C TRP A 233 9.46 4.64 -14.03
N MET A 234 8.92 3.74 -13.21
CA MET A 234 8.28 2.50 -13.69
C MET A 234 7.06 2.76 -14.57
N GLN A 235 6.32 3.84 -14.31
CA GLN A 235 5.18 4.31 -15.11
C GLN A 235 5.60 5.12 -16.34
N GLY A 236 6.91 5.18 -16.63
CA GLY A 236 7.45 5.89 -17.79
C GLY A 236 7.44 7.40 -17.67
N GLU A 237 7.43 7.96 -16.44
CA GLU A 237 7.58 9.40 -16.26
C GLU A 237 8.98 9.84 -16.68
N ASN A 238 9.00 10.79 -17.60
CA ASN A 238 10.22 11.27 -18.23
C ASN A 238 10.60 12.70 -17.82
N ARG A 239 9.73 13.41 -17.08
CA ARG A 239 10.03 14.76 -16.60
C ARG A 239 11.15 14.70 -15.55
N PRO A 240 12.04 15.69 -15.52
CA PRO A 240 13.03 15.83 -14.46
C PRO A 240 12.34 15.90 -13.09
N ILE A 241 12.85 15.13 -12.13
CA ILE A 241 12.37 15.12 -10.75
C ILE A 241 13.45 15.72 -9.86
N PHE A 242 13.10 16.78 -9.14
CA PHE A 242 14.01 17.49 -8.26
C PHE A 242 13.55 17.43 -6.82
N ILE A 243 14.49 17.15 -5.93
CA ILE A 243 14.29 17.24 -4.48
C ILE A 243 14.86 18.58 -4.00
N VAL A 244 14.01 19.39 -3.39
CA VAL A 244 14.33 20.71 -2.88
C VAL A 244 14.52 20.64 -1.39
N LYS A 245 15.72 20.90 -0.88
CA LYS A 245 16.07 20.66 0.50
C LYS A 245 15.67 21.76 1.47
N ASN A 246 15.57 23.00 1.00
CA ASN A 246 15.27 24.15 1.87
C ASN A 246 14.25 25.12 1.24
N GLU A 247 13.65 25.97 2.09
CA GLU A 247 12.63 26.93 1.67
C GLU A 247 13.16 28.10 0.79
N GLU A 248 14.42 28.46 0.91
CA GLU A 248 15.01 29.56 0.13
C GLU A 248 15.11 29.15 -1.34
N ASP A 249 15.56 27.93 -1.58
CA ASP A 249 15.60 27.35 -2.91
C ASP A 249 14.20 27.18 -3.49
N TRP A 250 13.24 26.73 -2.68
CA TRP A 250 11.84 26.66 -3.08
C TRP A 250 11.29 28.01 -3.55
N LYS A 251 11.54 29.07 -2.78
CA LYS A 251 11.14 30.44 -3.15
C LYS A 251 11.83 30.91 -4.43
N SER A 252 13.05 30.48 -4.66
CA SER A 252 13.78 30.78 -5.88
C SER A 252 13.18 30.09 -7.10
N LEU A 253 12.65 28.89 -6.96
CA LEU A 253 11.96 28.16 -8.03
C LEU A 253 10.65 28.86 -8.47
N LEU A 254 9.96 29.58 -7.57
CA LEU A 254 8.76 30.36 -7.93
C LEU A 254 9.01 31.42 -9.00
N GLN A 255 10.24 31.84 -9.17
CA GLN A 255 10.64 32.85 -10.16
C GLN A 255 11.03 32.23 -11.51
N ILE A 256 11.12 30.90 -11.60
CA ILE A 256 11.49 30.19 -12.82
C ILE A 256 10.20 29.88 -13.59
N LYS A 257 10.14 30.39 -14.83
CA LYS A 257 9.05 30.10 -15.76
C LYS A 257 9.37 28.83 -16.56
N ASP A 258 9.64 27.76 -15.88
CA ASP A 258 9.94 26.50 -16.54
C ASP A 258 8.76 25.54 -16.34
N ALA A 259 8.19 25.06 -17.44
CA ALA A 259 7.10 24.10 -17.39
C ALA A 259 7.66 22.71 -17.71
N GLY A 260 7.38 21.74 -16.87
CA GLY A 260 7.66 20.34 -17.17
C GLY A 260 8.54 19.60 -16.17
N ASN A 261 8.84 20.19 -15.01
CA ASN A 261 9.56 19.49 -13.95
C ASN A 261 8.63 18.97 -12.86
N ILE A 262 9.12 18.04 -12.06
CA ILE A 262 8.46 17.58 -10.83
C ILE A 262 9.32 18.02 -9.65
N TYR A 263 8.72 18.70 -8.69
CA TYR A 263 9.41 19.16 -7.49
C TYR A 263 8.91 18.46 -6.25
N ILE A 264 9.81 17.97 -5.42
CA ILE A 264 9.52 17.28 -4.17
C ILE A 264 10.23 18.02 -3.03
N PRO A 265 9.52 18.77 -2.16
CA PRO A 265 10.14 19.42 -1.03
C PRO A 265 10.54 18.39 0.03
N TRP A 266 11.83 18.36 0.38
CA TRP A 266 12.33 17.57 1.50
C TRP A 266 11.98 18.20 2.84
N PHE A 267 12.00 19.52 2.89
CA PHE A 267 11.57 20.28 4.06
C PHE A 267 10.05 20.24 4.21
N TYR A 268 9.57 20.55 5.39
CA TYR A 268 8.16 20.72 5.67
C TYR A 268 7.84 22.21 5.77
N SER A 269 6.95 22.71 4.90
CA SER A 269 6.46 24.07 4.96
C SER A 269 4.94 24.06 5.09
N ASP A 270 4.46 24.58 6.19
CA ASP A 270 3.04 24.80 6.49
C ASP A 270 2.47 25.96 5.69
N GLN A 271 3.34 26.84 5.22
CA GLN A 271 2.99 28.04 4.47
C GLN A 271 3.45 27.94 3.03
N ILE A 272 3.06 26.87 2.35
CA ILE A 272 3.22 26.84 0.90
C ILE A 272 2.20 27.80 0.31
N VAL A 273 2.50 29.09 0.43
CA VAL A 273 1.66 30.19 -0.10
C VAL A 273 1.78 30.30 -1.62
N ALA A 274 2.86 29.77 -2.19
CA ALA A 274 3.08 29.76 -3.61
C ALA A 274 3.75 28.46 -4.06
N ILE A 275 3.22 27.88 -5.12
CA ILE A 275 3.64 26.62 -5.71
C ILE A 275 4.26 26.92 -7.08
N PRO A 276 5.45 26.38 -7.42
CA PRO A 276 5.98 26.47 -8.76
C PRO A 276 4.98 25.97 -9.81
N ASN A 277 4.96 26.58 -11.02
CA ASN A 277 4.06 26.20 -12.12
C ASN A 277 4.41 24.82 -12.73
N ASN A 278 4.46 23.79 -11.90
CA ASN A 278 4.90 22.44 -12.25
C ASN A 278 4.12 21.43 -11.39
N THR A 279 4.37 20.15 -11.57
CA THR A 279 3.86 19.13 -10.66
C THR A 279 4.66 19.16 -9.36
N ASN A 280 3.99 19.28 -8.23
CA ASN A 280 4.61 19.34 -6.90
C ASN A 280 4.11 18.18 -6.06
N ILE A 281 5.02 17.34 -5.56
CA ILE A 281 4.68 16.16 -4.76
C ILE A 281 5.09 16.40 -3.32
N PHE A 282 4.11 16.45 -2.44
CA PHE A 282 4.31 16.64 -1.00
C PHE A 282 4.11 15.33 -0.26
N VAL A 283 5.05 14.95 0.58
CA VAL A 283 4.95 13.75 1.41
C VAL A 283 4.73 14.14 2.86
N PHE A 284 3.67 13.60 3.46
CA PHE A 284 3.27 13.83 4.84
C PHE A 284 3.32 12.53 5.63
N THR A 285 3.80 12.60 6.87
CA THR A 285 3.81 11.42 7.76
C THR A 285 2.65 11.43 8.73
N GLU A 286 2.12 12.62 9.06
CA GLU A 286 1.10 12.75 10.08
C GLU A 286 -0.20 13.34 9.53
N ARG A 287 -0.22 14.60 9.21
CA ARG A 287 -1.41 15.32 8.78
C ARG A 287 -1.21 15.99 7.43
N VAL A 288 -2.13 15.72 6.53
CA VAL A 288 -2.20 16.46 5.27
C VAL A 288 -3.00 17.75 5.54
N PRO A 289 -2.49 18.93 5.13
CA PRO A 289 -3.21 20.19 5.29
C PRO A 289 -4.58 20.14 4.61
N SER A 290 -5.61 20.68 5.26
CA SER A 290 -7.01 20.62 4.81
C SER A 290 -7.29 21.30 3.47
N PHE A 291 -6.41 22.19 3.02
CA PHE A 291 -6.53 22.84 1.72
C PHE A 291 -6.08 21.93 0.55
N ILE A 292 -5.35 20.84 0.85
CA ILE A 292 -5.00 19.83 -0.15
C ILE A 292 -6.08 18.76 -0.15
N LYS A 293 -6.70 18.54 -1.31
CA LYS A 293 -7.74 17.51 -1.49
C LYS A 293 -7.20 16.32 -2.25
N GLY A 294 -7.68 15.14 -1.90
CA GLY A 294 -7.36 13.91 -2.63
C GLY A 294 -5.98 13.39 -2.33
N GLU A 295 -5.66 13.21 -1.05
CA GLU A 295 -4.42 12.53 -0.63
C GLU A 295 -4.34 11.11 -1.18
N ILE A 296 -3.12 10.67 -1.48
CA ILE A 296 -2.79 9.30 -1.86
C ILE A 296 -2.13 8.67 -0.64
N ASN A 297 -2.64 7.54 -0.16
CA ASN A 297 -2.01 6.80 0.91
C ASN A 297 -1.00 5.81 0.33
N LEU A 298 0.24 5.88 0.78
CA LEU A 298 1.26 4.87 0.52
C LEU A 298 1.33 3.93 1.72
N ARG A 299 0.94 2.69 1.53
CA ARG A 299 1.07 1.66 2.56
C ARG A 299 2.54 1.32 2.81
N PRO A 300 2.90 0.90 4.03
CA PRO A 300 4.22 0.35 4.29
C PRO A 300 4.52 -0.83 3.36
N ARG A 301 5.75 -0.91 2.88
CA ARG A 301 6.19 -2.06 2.09
C ARG A 301 6.16 -3.33 2.93
N THR A 302 5.70 -4.42 2.36
CA THR A 302 5.64 -5.72 3.04
C THR A 302 7.03 -6.31 3.24
N TYR A 303 7.16 -7.27 4.16
CA TYR A 303 8.43 -7.97 4.40
C TYR A 303 8.88 -8.72 3.14
N SER A 304 7.95 -9.33 2.41
CA SER A 304 8.23 -10.04 1.15
C SER A 304 8.74 -9.08 0.09
N THR A 305 8.14 -7.90 -0.06
CA THR A 305 8.55 -6.88 -1.02
C THR A 305 9.97 -6.38 -0.74
N ILE A 306 10.28 -6.06 0.51
CA ILE A 306 11.61 -5.61 0.91
C ILE A 306 12.63 -6.73 0.72
N SER A 307 12.31 -7.96 1.15
CA SER A 307 13.19 -9.13 0.97
C SER A 307 13.46 -9.43 -0.51
N ALA A 308 12.41 -9.39 -1.36
CA ALA A 308 12.56 -9.57 -2.80
C ALA A 308 13.43 -8.48 -3.45
N SER A 309 13.31 -7.23 -2.96
CA SER A 309 14.15 -6.12 -3.43
C SER A 309 15.62 -6.30 -3.04
N LEU A 310 15.90 -6.77 -1.82
CA LEU A 310 17.25 -7.11 -1.37
C LEU A 310 17.85 -8.27 -2.18
N GLN A 311 17.06 -9.30 -2.48
CA GLN A 311 17.47 -10.42 -3.30
C GLN A 311 17.80 -9.99 -4.74
N ARG A 312 16.99 -9.11 -5.34
CA ARG A 312 17.29 -8.53 -6.66
C ARG A 312 18.58 -7.72 -6.66
N ALA A 313 18.90 -7.07 -5.55
CA ALA A 313 20.15 -6.35 -5.36
C ALA A 313 21.36 -7.29 -5.11
N GLY A 314 21.16 -8.61 -5.00
CA GLY A 314 22.22 -9.62 -4.87
C GLY A 314 22.36 -10.25 -3.48
N MET A 315 21.51 -9.92 -2.51
CA MET A 315 21.54 -10.53 -1.17
C MET A 315 20.96 -11.95 -1.18
N GLY A 316 21.53 -12.87 -0.39
CA GLY A 316 20.98 -14.21 -0.24
C GLY A 316 19.60 -14.21 0.45
N ILE A 317 18.69 -15.12 0.05
CA ILE A 317 17.31 -15.17 0.57
C ILE A 317 17.22 -15.22 2.10
N ASN A 318 18.03 -16.05 2.74
CA ASN A 318 18.04 -16.20 4.19
C ASN A 318 18.56 -14.93 4.90
N GLU A 319 19.53 -14.28 4.31
CA GLU A 319 20.12 -13.04 4.81
C GLU A 319 19.13 -11.88 4.65
N ALA A 320 18.48 -11.75 3.50
CA ALA A 320 17.44 -10.76 3.25
C ALA A 320 16.28 -10.91 4.22
N ASN A 321 15.74 -12.12 4.40
CA ASN A 321 14.64 -12.37 5.34
C ASN A 321 15.05 -12.07 6.80
N LYS A 322 16.27 -12.44 7.17
CA LYS A 322 16.81 -12.13 8.50
C LYS A 322 16.92 -10.61 8.72
N LEU A 323 17.48 -9.89 7.75
CA LEU A 323 17.66 -8.44 7.82
C LEU A 323 16.29 -7.72 7.94
N VAL A 324 15.32 -8.11 7.11
CA VAL A 324 13.96 -7.55 7.16
C VAL A 324 13.30 -7.83 8.51
N SER A 325 13.44 -9.05 9.04
CA SER A 325 12.91 -9.42 10.35
C SER A 325 13.57 -8.62 11.48
N GLU A 326 14.89 -8.45 11.46
CA GLU A 326 15.64 -7.68 12.48
C GLU A 326 15.28 -6.19 12.48
N THR A 327 14.98 -5.65 11.31
CA THR A 327 14.63 -4.23 11.13
C THR A 327 13.12 -3.99 11.11
N HIS A 328 12.32 -5.07 11.23
CA HIS A 328 10.85 -5.03 11.21
C HIS A 328 10.26 -4.38 9.95
N GLY A 329 10.97 -4.43 8.82
CA GLY A 329 10.57 -3.74 7.61
C GLY A 329 10.54 -2.21 7.73
N LEU A 330 11.15 -1.65 8.78
CA LEU A 330 11.27 -0.19 8.94
C LEU A 330 12.46 0.33 8.17
N PHE A 331 12.24 1.40 7.39
CA PHE A 331 13.28 1.93 6.52
C PHE A 331 14.46 2.51 7.31
N ILE A 332 14.26 3.24 8.39
CA ILE A 332 15.37 3.87 9.13
C ILE A 332 16.32 2.83 9.75
N PRO A 333 15.84 1.81 10.48
CA PRO A 333 16.70 0.72 10.93
C PRO A 333 17.38 -0.04 9.78
N LEU A 334 16.66 -0.27 8.66
CA LEU A 334 17.18 -0.92 7.48
C LEU A 334 18.29 -0.09 6.82
N LYS A 335 18.08 1.22 6.67
CA LYS A 335 19.07 2.16 6.17
C LYS A 335 20.37 2.10 6.97
N LYS A 336 20.28 2.07 8.31
CA LYS A 336 21.46 1.96 9.17
C LYS A 336 22.24 0.67 8.99
N LYS A 337 21.60 -0.40 8.54
CA LYS A 337 22.26 -1.67 8.25
C LYS A 337 22.86 -1.73 6.84
N LEU A 338 22.22 -1.08 5.87
CA LEU A 338 22.62 -1.14 4.45
C LEU A 338 23.63 -0.07 4.08
N PHE A 339 23.53 1.11 4.67
CA PHE A 339 24.41 2.23 4.35
C PHE A 339 25.73 2.12 5.12
N ASN A 340 26.81 2.46 4.47
CA ASN A 340 28.10 2.54 5.13
C ASN A 340 28.06 3.63 6.20
N GLY A 341 28.47 3.29 7.43
CA GLY A 341 28.40 4.19 8.58
C GLY A 341 29.13 5.53 8.40
N ALA A 342 30.10 5.62 7.48
CA ALA A 342 30.75 6.88 7.14
C ALA A 342 29.82 7.91 6.49
N TYR A 343 28.71 7.47 5.90
CA TYR A 343 27.71 8.32 5.24
C TYR A 343 26.47 8.57 6.08
N LEU A 344 26.30 7.88 7.20
CA LEU A 344 25.21 8.11 8.15
C LEU A 344 25.58 9.34 9.00
N LYS A 345 25.13 10.52 8.58
CA LYS A 345 25.27 11.74 9.36
C LYS A 345 24.28 11.71 10.53
N GLU A 346 24.78 11.87 11.75
CA GLU A 346 23.91 12.09 12.89
C GLU A 346 23.24 13.48 12.75
N PRO A 347 21.91 13.57 13.02
CA PRO A 347 21.22 14.84 12.98
C PRO A 347 21.78 15.81 14.03
N ARG A 348 21.88 17.11 13.70
CA ARG A 348 22.42 18.14 14.62
C ARG A 348 21.67 18.17 15.95
N TRP A 349 20.36 17.98 15.92
CA TRP A 349 19.51 17.98 17.11
C TRP A 349 19.86 16.87 18.11
N LEU A 350 20.45 15.76 17.67
CA LEU A 350 20.81 14.63 18.53
C LEU A 350 21.78 15.04 19.62
N ASN A 351 22.81 15.81 19.25
CA ASN A 351 23.84 16.28 20.18
C ASN A 351 23.61 17.73 20.67
N GLY A 352 22.79 18.50 19.96
CA GLY A 352 22.53 19.89 20.28
C GLY A 352 21.42 20.13 21.29
N LEU A 353 20.34 19.34 21.29
CA LEU A 353 19.22 19.47 22.23
C LEU A 353 19.52 18.82 23.57
N HIS A 354 19.12 19.45 24.65
CA HIS A 354 19.20 18.88 26.00
C HIS A 354 18.31 17.59 26.08
N ARG A 355 18.78 16.65 26.92
CA ARG A 355 18.15 15.33 27.05
C ARG A 355 16.68 15.41 27.44
N ASN A 356 16.32 16.20 28.42
CA ASN A 356 14.94 16.37 28.90
C ASN A 356 14.03 16.94 27.82
N ILE A 357 14.53 17.81 26.94
CA ILE A 357 13.76 18.36 25.81
C ILE A 357 13.51 17.30 24.75
N LYS A 358 14.53 16.55 24.37
CA LYS A 358 14.41 15.47 23.39
C LYS A 358 13.43 14.39 23.86
N GLU A 359 13.59 13.90 25.09
CA GLU A 359 12.75 12.87 25.66
C GLU A 359 11.29 13.35 25.83
N THR A 360 11.09 14.61 26.24
CA THR A 360 9.75 15.20 26.36
C THR A 360 9.08 15.29 25.00
N ALA A 361 9.73 15.88 23.99
CA ALA A 361 9.17 15.99 22.66
C ALA A 361 8.91 14.62 22.02
N LEU A 362 9.79 13.65 22.25
CA LEU A 362 9.63 12.28 21.78
C LEU A 362 8.38 11.61 22.36
N LEU A 363 8.18 11.73 23.68
CA LEU A 363 7.05 11.13 24.39
C LEU A 363 5.72 11.80 24.08
N ILE A 364 5.72 13.11 23.85
CA ILE A 364 4.52 13.85 23.46
C ILE A 364 4.19 13.63 21.98
N GLY A 365 5.19 13.55 21.11
CA GLY A 365 5.08 13.33 19.67
C GLY A 365 4.55 14.53 18.89
N GLN A 366 3.48 15.18 19.40
CA GLN A 366 2.86 16.36 18.79
C GLN A 366 2.06 17.16 19.82
N TRP A 367 1.93 18.48 19.66
CA TRP A 367 1.20 19.36 20.57
C TRP A 367 0.77 20.68 19.92
N THR A 368 0.01 21.49 20.63
CA THR A 368 -0.41 22.85 20.21
C THR A 368 0.03 23.89 21.23
N ASP A 369 -0.11 25.18 20.87
CA ASP A 369 0.19 26.32 21.79
C ASP A 369 -0.95 26.57 22.82
N CYS A 370 -1.79 25.58 23.16
CA CYS A 370 -2.79 25.75 24.23
C CYS A 370 -2.19 25.59 25.64
N ASP A 371 -2.86 26.15 26.65
CA ASP A 371 -2.33 26.15 28.01
C ASP A 371 -2.20 24.76 28.61
N GLY A 372 -3.09 23.83 28.24
CA GLY A 372 -3.02 22.44 28.68
C GLY A 372 -1.78 21.72 28.14
N ASP A 373 -1.52 21.84 26.84
CA ASP A 373 -0.35 21.20 26.22
C ASP A 373 0.95 21.78 26.77
N LYS A 374 0.99 23.12 26.99
CA LYS A 374 2.14 23.78 27.66
C LYS A 374 2.38 23.22 29.05
N ALA A 375 1.32 23.03 29.84
CA ALA A 375 1.44 22.45 31.19
C ALA A 375 2.01 21.03 31.17
N VAL A 376 1.63 20.20 30.21
CA VAL A 376 2.22 18.86 30.01
C VAL A 376 3.72 18.97 29.72
N ILE A 377 4.10 19.86 28.77
CA ILE A 377 5.50 20.06 28.40
C ILE A 377 6.34 20.54 29.60
N GLU A 378 5.85 21.53 30.32
CA GLU A 378 6.55 22.05 31.54
C GLU A 378 6.64 20.97 32.61
N SER A 379 5.58 20.17 32.78
CA SER A 379 5.57 19.06 33.72
C SER A 379 6.64 18.02 33.38
N LEU A 380 6.71 17.57 32.14
CA LEU A 380 7.63 16.51 31.71
C LEU A 380 9.08 17.00 31.60
N SER A 381 9.30 18.17 30.98
CA SER A 381 10.64 18.70 30.72
C SER A 381 11.30 19.30 31.94
N GLY A 382 10.50 19.77 32.91
CA GLY A 382 10.97 20.48 34.09
C GLY A 382 11.42 21.92 33.83
N ILE A 383 11.15 22.47 32.62
CA ILE A 383 11.49 23.84 32.24
C ILE A 383 10.24 24.59 31.73
N LYS A 384 10.32 25.94 31.67
CA LYS A 384 9.22 26.73 31.15
C LYS A 384 9.02 26.49 29.65
N TYR A 385 7.79 26.52 29.22
CA TYR A 385 7.43 26.31 27.81
C TYR A 385 8.17 27.23 26.82
N GLN A 386 8.39 28.49 27.21
CA GLN A 386 9.08 29.46 26.36
C GLN A 386 10.55 29.05 26.10
N ASP A 387 11.23 28.54 27.16
CA ASP A 387 12.60 28.05 27.03
C ASP A 387 12.65 26.77 26.20
N PHE A 388 11.72 25.84 26.46
CA PHE A 388 11.56 24.62 25.66
C PHE A 388 11.38 24.90 24.14
N ILE A 389 10.46 25.81 23.81
CA ILE A 389 10.20 26.16 22.41
C ILE A 389 11.36 26.92 21.78
N SER A 390 12.05 27.80 22.56
CA SER A 390 13.21 28.53 22.03
C SER A 390 14.30 27.56 21.54
N GLU A 391 14.57 26.54 22.34
CA GLU A 391 15.60 25.54 22.02
C GLU A 391 15.21 24.64 20.83
N ILE A 392 13.98 24.14 20.84
CA ILE A 392 13.56 23.18 19.83
C ILE A 392 13.37 23.82 18.43
N LYS A 393 12.97 25.10 18.38
CA LYS A 393 12.80 25.86 17.12
C LYS A 393 14.07 26.04 16.33
N GLU A 394 15.23 26.01 16.97
CA GLU A 394 16.52 26.10 16.29
C GLU A 394 16.71 24.99 15.29
N TYR A 395 16.10 23.80 15.56
CA TYR A 395 16.23 22.61 14.75
C TYR A 395 15.02 22.33 13.84
N ALA A 396 14.06 23.25 13.76
CA ALA A 396 12.89 23.10 12.90
C ALA A 396 13.16 23.35 11.41
N ARG A 397 14.28 24.03 11.11
CA ARG A 397 14.67 24.41 9.73
C ARG A 397 15.93 23.70 9.24
N ASP A 398 16.43 22.75 9.99
CA ASP A 398 17.59 21.96 9.58
C ASP A 398 17.27 21.07 8.36
N GLU A 399 18.30 20.64 7.68
CA GLU A 399 18.19 19.65 6.58
C GLU A 399 17.52 18.35 7.09
N ASP A 400 17.81 17.95 8.33
CA ASP A 400 17.15 16.87 9.05
C ASP A 400 16.49 17.46 10.31
N PRO A 401 15.30 18.03 10.21
CA PRO A 401 14.66 18.74 11.30
C PRO A 401 14.17 17.79 12.39
N PHE A 402 14.19 18.25 13.64
CA PHE A 402 13.62 17.51 14.75
C PHE A 402 12.11 17.61 14.82
N ILE A 403 11.58 18.81 14.56
CA ILE A 403 10.13 19.08 14.57
C ILE A 403 9.71 19.85 13.31
N HIS A 404 8.45 19.68 12.96
CA HIS A 404 7.74 20.57 12.06
C HIS A 404 6.80 21.49 12.83
N ILE A 405 6.63 22.71 12.35
CA ILE A 405 5.74 23.73 12.93
C ILE A 405 4.71 24.11 11.88
N VAL A 406 3.42 23.94 12.22
CA VAL A 406 2.30 24.19 11.29
C VAL A 406 1.40 25.26 11.88
N ASP A 407 1.08 26.30 11.12
CA ASP A 407 0.07 27.29 11.51
C ASP A 407 -1.31 26.88 10.97
N ILE A 408 -2.21 26.53 11.88
CA ILE A 408 -3.59 26.15 11.55
C ILE A 408 -4.56 27.08 12.26
N ASN A 409 -5.33 27.88 11.51
CA ASN A 409 -6.34 28.79 12.06
C ASN A 409 -5.80 29.67 13.19
N SER A 410 -4.60 30.22 13.03
CA SER A 410 -3.88 31.04 14.02
C SER A 410 -3.42 30.29 15.28
N THR A 411 -3.44 28.98 15.27
CA THR A 411 -2.86 28.14 16.33
C THR A 411 -1.66 27.38 15.77
N LYS A 412 -0.54 27.39 16.49
CA LYS A 412 0.63 26.58 16.07
C LYS A 412 0.47 25.16 16.56
N GLU A 413 0.70 24.24 15.64
CA GLU A 413 0.82 22.82 15.93
C GLU A 413 2.28 22.39 15.67
N TYR A 414 2.79 21.52 16.49
CA TYR A 414 4.16 21.01 16.48
C TYR A 414 4.12 19.49 16.33
N TYR A 415 4.97 18.94 15.49
CA TYR A 415 5.05 17.51 15.20
C TYR A 415 6.50 17.08 15.12
N LEU A 416 6.83 15.88 15.61
CA LEU A 416 8.10 15.26 15.27
C LEU A 416 8.23 15.14 13.75
N ALA A 417 9.34 15.59 13.19
CA ALA A 417 9.58 15.55 11.74
C ALA A 417 9.64 14.09 11.22
N SER A 418 10.24 13.21 12.01
CA SER A 418 10.25 11.76 11.77
C SER A 418 10.25 11.05 13.12
N ALA A 419 9.10 10.48 13.49
CA ALA A 419 9.00 9.72 14.74
C ALA A 419 9.93 8.50 14.72
N GLU A 420 10.00 7.76 13.59
CA GLU A 420 10.88 6.61 13.43
C GLU A 420 12.34 6.96 13.69
N ASN A 421 12.82 8.06 13.08
CA ASN A 421 14.18 8.52 13.24
C ASN A 421 14.46 8.94 14.69
N ALA A 422 13.55 9.70 15.29
CA ALA A 422 13.70 10.16 16.67
C ALA A 422 13.73 8.98 17.67
N TRP A 423 12.83 8.01 17.54
CA TRP A 423 12.77 6.82 18.39
C TRP A 423 13.96 5.87 18.20
N ASP A 424 14.58 5.87 17.02
CA ASP A 424 15.76 5.07 16.76
C ASP A 424 17.03 5.64 17.41
N TYR A 425 17.11 6.98 17.51
CA TYR A 425 18.23 7.66 18.14
C TYR A 425 18.08 7.90 19.64
N ILE A 426 16.86 8.14 20.13
CA ILE A 426 16.59 8.52 21.52
C ILE A 426 16.06 7.32 22.29
N ASP A 427 16.78 6.94 23.32
CA ASP A 427 16.39 5.86 24.23
C ASP A 427 15.73 6.42 25.49
N VAL A 428 14.44 6.10 25.69
CA VAL A 428 13.73 6.38 26.97
C VAL A 428 13.63 5.09 27.75
N ASP A 429 14.38 5.02 28.85
CA ASP A 429 14.39 3.85 29.71
C ASP A 429 13.02 3.62 30.38
N ASN A 430 12.64 2.35 30.51
CA ASN A 430 11.38 1.90 31.10
C ASN A 430 11.26 2.24 32.60
N ASP A 431 12.38 2.44 33.29
CA ASP A 431 12.46 2.77 34.72
C ASP A 431 12.81 4.25 34.97
N SER A 432 12.93 5.06 33.88
CA SER A 432 13.29 6.48 34.01
C SER A 432 12.19 7.30 34.68
N GLU A 433 12.60 8.36 35.37
CA GLU A 433 11.66 9.28 36.02
C GLU A 433 10.70 9.93 35.03
N ILE A 434 11.19 10.34 33.85
CA ILE A 434 10.37 10.95 32.81
C ILE A 434 9.31 9.98 32.27
N TRP A 435 9.66 8.71 32.10
CA TRP A 435 8.70 7.69 31.66
C TRP A 435 7.59 7.44 32.68
N ASN A 436 7.95 7.35 33.97
CA ASN A 436 6.98 7.18 35.06
C ASN A 436 6.04 8.38 35.13
N LYS A 437 6.56 9.58 35.03
CA LYS A 437 5.81 10.83 35.04
C LYS A 437 4.92 10.95 33.81
N PHE A 438 5.41 10.52 32.64
CA PHE A 438 4.64 10.50 31.40
C PHE A 438 3.41 9.60 31.51
N LYS A 439 3.54 8.41 32.12
CA LYS A 439 2.39 7.50 32.33
C LYS A 439 1.29 8.15 33.17
N ASP A 440 1.67 8.85 34.24
CA ASP A 440 0.71 9.53 35.11
C ASP A 440 0.04 10.69 34.39
N VAL A 441 0.81 11.55 33.70
CA VAL A 441 0.29 12.67 32.91
C VAL A 441 -0.61 12.18 31.78
N LEU A 442 -0.27 11.10 31.09
CA LEU A 442 -1.10 10.52 30.04
C LEU A 442 -2.48 10.09 30.56
N LEU A 443 -2.52 9.44 31.74
CA LEU A 443 -3.79 9.07 32.38
C LEU A 443 -4.64 10.30 32.70
N GLU A 444 -4.06 11.39 33.17
CA GLU A 444 -4.78 12.64 33.41
C GLU A 444 -5.32 13.23 32.10
N VAL A 445 -4.47 13.30 31.06
CA VAL A 445 -4.82 13.88 29.75
C VAL A 445 -5.92 13.08 29.06
N ILE A 446 -5.88 11.76 29.10
CA ILE A 446 -6.91 10.91 28.48
C ILE A 446 -8.21 10.93 29.27
N ASN A 447 -8.17 11.03 30.59
CA ASN A 447 -9.35 11.01 31.45
C ASN A 447 -10.05 12.37 31.61
N GLU A 448 -9.50 13.45 31.08
CA GLU A 448 -10.14 14.79 31.12
C GLU A 448 -11.57 14.78 30.59
N ALA A 449 -11.88 13.87 29.68
CA ALA A 449 -13.19 13.75 29.07
C ALA A 449 -14.37 13.55 30.07
N GLU A 450 -14.08 13.13 31.32
CA GLU A 450 -15.13 12.97 32.34
C GLU A 450 -15.99 14.23 32.51
N LYS A 451 -15.43 15.42 32.39
CA LYS A 451 -16.21 16.68 32.52
C LYS A 451 -17.21 16.91 31.39
N LEU A 452 -16.92 16.45 30.17
CA LEU A 452 -17.83 16.60 29.04
C LEU A 452 -18.97 15.58 29.07
N PHE A 453 -18.77 14.45 29.72
CA PHE A 453 -19.81 13.43 29.88
C PHE A 453 -20.88 13.81 30.89
N THR A 454 -20.58 14.75 31.79
CA THR A 454 -21.57 15.31 32.71
C THR A 454 -22.55 16.27 32.04
N TYR A 455 -22.28 16.71 30.81
CA TYR A 455 -23.11 17.62 30.07
C TYR A 455 -24.25 16.89 29.35
N SER A 456 -25.49 17.38 29.47
CA SER A 456 -26.59 16.96 28.61
C SER A 456 -26.31 17.31 27.14
N SER A 457 -27.02 16.69 26.21
CA SER A 457 -26.87 16.97 24.78
C SER A 457 -27.02 18.43 24.42
N GLN A 458 -27.91 19.17 25.11
CA GLN A 458 -28.09 20.62 24.95
C GLN A 458 -26.90 21.41 25.50
N GLU A 459 -26.34 20.99 26.65
CA GLU A 459 -25.18 21.63 27.25
C GLU A 459 -23.92 21.40 26.41
N LYS A 460 -23.74 20.20 25.80
CA LYS A 460 -22.68 19.95 24.84
C LYS A 460 -22.75 20.89 23.64
N LEU A 461 -23.91 21.11 23.08
CA LEU A 461 -24.11 22.05 21.99
C LEU A 461 -23.82 23.50 22.42
N VAL A 462 -24.27 23.90 23.60
CA VAL A 462 -24.01 25.24 24.17
C VAL A 462 -22.52 25.40 24.46
N ALA A 463 -21.85 24.39 24.98
CA ALA A 463 -20.39 24.38 25.23
C ALA A 463 -19.61 24.57 23.94
N GLN A 464 -19.97 23.86 22.86
CA GLN A 464 -19.40 24.05 21.54
C GLN A 464 -19.61 25.47 20.98
N PHE A 465 -20.84 26.03 21.10
CA PHE A 465 -21.13 27.41 20.67
C PHE A 465 -20.40 28.46 21.50
N LYS A 466 -20.18 28.21 22.78
CA LYS A 466 -19.37 29.07 23.65
C LYS A 466 -17.89 28.96 23.45
N GLY A 467 -17.45 28.03 22.60
CA GLY A 467 -16.04 27.75 22.36
C GLY A 467 -15.33 27.16 23.58
N GLU A 468 -16.08 26.47 24.47
CA GLU A 468 -15.46 25.68 25.54
C GLU A 468 -14.60 24.61 24.88
N LYS A 469 -13.30 24.72 25.11
CA LYS A 469 -12.30 23.80 24.61
C LYS A 469 -11.88 22.88 25.74
N PHE A 470 -11.53 21.65 25.39
CA PHE A 470 -10.76 20.81 26.29
C PHE A 470 -9.52 21.55 26.76
N PHE A 471 -9.11 21.32 28.00
CA PHE A 471 -7.88 21.90 28.55
C PHE A 471 -6.66 21.43 27.74
N TRP A 472 -6.60 20.12 27.43
CA TRP A 472 -5.58 19.55 26.53
C TRP A 472 -6.12 19.37 25.10
N SER A 473 -5.27 19.57 24.12
CA SER A 473 -5.65 19.44 22.72
C SER A 473 -5.86 17.98 22.31
N ALA A 474 -6.68 17.76 21.25
CA ALA A 474 -6.74 16.44 20.61
C ALA A 474 -5.41 16.04 19.97
N VAL A 475 -4.58 17.04 19.60
CA VAL A 475 -3.27 16.83 19.00
C VAL A 475 -2.33 16.14 19.98
N ILE A 476 -2.21 16.67 21.24
CA ILE A 476 -1.32 16.07 22.24
C ILE A 476 -1.78 14.68 22.64
N ARG A 477 -3.10 14.46 22.80
CA ARG A 477 -3.65 13.12 23.12
C ARG A 477 -3.22 12.09 22.12
N LYS A 478 -3.39 12.40 20.84
CA LYS A 478 -3.02 11.51 19.75
C LYS A 478 -1.53 11.28 19.67
N GLY A 479 -0.73 12.33 19.88
CA GLY A 479 0.73 12.23 19.91
C GLY A 479 1.24 11.33 21.02
N MET A 480 0.73 11.50 22.25
CA MET A 480 1.12 10.68 23.39
C MET A 480 0.76 9.19 23.19
N LEU A 481 -0.42 8.88 22.62
CA LEU A 481 -0.80 7.49 22.33
C LEU A 481 0.09 6.87 21.25
N ARG A 482 0.39 7.61 20.18
CA ARG A 482 1.32 7.16 19.16
C ARG A 482 2.73 6.90 19.70
N SER A 483 3.17 7.70 20.65
CA SER A 483 4.45 7.47 21.32
C SER A 483 4.48 6.16 22.11
N LEU A 484 3.34 5.71 22.64
CA LEU A 484 3.22 4.35 23.21
C LEU A 484 3.45 3.27 22.14
N ILE A 485 2.86 3.45 20.93
CA ILE A 485 3.06 2.51 19.81
C ILE A 485 4.55 2.46 19.46
N MET A 486 5.18 3.63 19.28
CA MET A 486 6.59 3.71 18.94
C MET A 486 7.48 3.07 20.02
N LYS A 487 7.16 3.31 21.31
CA LYS A 487 7.88 2.69 22.41
C LYS A 487 7.74 1.17 22.42
N ALA A 488 6.54 0.64 22.20
CA ALA A 488 6.30 -0.80 22.08
C ALA A 488 7.15 -1.41 20.95
N TYR A 489 7.35 -0.64 19.91
CA TYR A 489 8.03 -1.07 18.71
C TYR A 489 9.54 -1.04 18.80
N TYR A 490 10.12 0.07 19.32
CA TYR A 490 11.56 0.27 19.45
C TYR A 490 12.16 -0.36 20.70
N LYS A 491 11.36 -0.61 21.73
CA LYS A 491 11.77 -1.21 23.01
C LYS A 491 11.18 -2.60 23.21
N LYS A 492 11.52 -3.54 22.34
CA LYS A 492 10.99 -4.91 22.33
C LYS A 492 11.45 -5.77 23.52
N ASP A 493 11.31 -5.29 24.74
CA ASP A 493 11.46 -6.13 25.90
C ASP A 493 10.09 -6.46 26.54
N ASN A 494 10.01 -7.64 27.15
CA ASN A 494 8.78 -8.08 27.82
C ASN A 494 8.34 -7.11 28.93
N ASN A 495 9.26 -6.44 29.61
CA ASN A 495 8.95 -5.50 30.68
C ASN A 495 8.25 -4.25 30.09
N CYS A 496 8.70 -3.75 28.95
CA CYS A 496 8.07 -2.63 28.27
C CYS A 496 6.61 -2.98 27.90
N GLN A 497 6.36 -4.11 27.24
CA GLN A 497 5.01 -4.51 26.84
C GLN A 497 4.10 -4.69 28.07
N VAL A 498 4.57 -5.29 29.15
CA VAL A 498 3.81 -5.44 30.41
C VAL A 498 3.41 -4.10 30.99
N GLN A 499 4.31 -3.09 30.98
CA GLN A 499 3.98 -1.74 31.44
C GLN A 499 2.94 -1.07 30.52
N LEU A 500 3.05 -1.24 29.21
CA LEU A 500 2.08 -0.72 28.25
C LEU A 500 0.71 -1.39 28.40
N ASP A 501 0.68 -2.71 28.55
CA ASP A 501 -0.54 -3.47 28.80
C ASP A 501 -1.23 -3.01 30.09
N SER A 502 -0.46 -2.79 31.16
CA SER A 502 -0.99 -2.25 32.41
C SER A 502 -1.55 -0.83 32.23
N LEU A 503 -0.88 0.01 31.47
CA LEU A 503 -1.30 1.40 31.21
C LEU A 503 -2.59 1.43 30.40
N VAL A 504 -2.65 0.68 29.30
CA VAL A 504 -3.84 0.58 28.45
C VAL A 504 -5.01 -0.06 29.23
N SER A 505 -4.76 -1.08 30.05
CA SER A 505 -5.79 -1.67 30.92
C SER A 505 -6.34 -0.63 31.91
N LYS A 506 -5.51 0.27 32.45
CA LYS A 506 -6.00 1.38 33.29
C LYS A 506 -6.87 2.33 32.48
N ILE A 507 -6.45 2.77 31.28
CA ILE A 507 -7.23 3.65 30.41
C ILE A 507 -8.61 3.00 30.12
N LEU A 508 -8.62 1.74 29.71
CA LEU A 508 -9.87 1.02 29.41
C LEU A 508 -10.72 0.74 30.66
N GLY A 509 -10.08 0.61 31.81
CA GLY A 509 -10.76 0.40 33.10
C GLY A 509 -11.60 1.61 33.58
N TYR A 510 -11.30 2.80 33.10
CA TYR A 510 -12.11 4.00 33.40
C TYR A 510 -13.42 4.06 32.59
N ILE A 511 -13.59 3.22 31.57
CA ILE A 511 -14.77 3.21 30.73
C ILE A 511 -15.90 2.48 31.46
N GLN A 512 -16.95 3.23 31.83
CA GLN A 512 -18.12 2.74 32.54
C GLN A 512 -19.43 3.14 31.85
N THR A 513 -19.40 3.95 30.80
CA THR A 513 -20.61 4.46 30.10
C THR A 513 -20.38 4.49 28.59
N SER A 514 -21.48 4.54 27.83
CA SER A 514 -21.45 4.64 26.37
C SER A 514 -20.80 5.94 25.89
N GLU A 515 -20.97 7.06 26.61
CA GLU A 515 -20.31 8.32 26.24
C GLU A 515 -18.79 8.19 26.33
N GLN A 516 -18.27 7.47 27.31
CA GLN A 516 -16.84 7.21 27.42
C GLN A 516 -16.37 6.31 26.28
N TRP A 517 -17.16 5.36 25.83
CA TRP A 517 -16.89 4.60 24.62
C TRP A 517 -16.87 5.49 23.37
N HIS A 518 -17.82 6.40 23.20
CA HIS A 518 -17.81 7.40 22.12
C HIS A 518 -16.54 8.26 22.13
N TYR A 519 -16.04 8.60 23.31
CA TYR A 519 -14.79 9.34 23.40
C TYR A 519 -13.58 8.50 23.04
N ILE A 520 -13.45 7.30 23.63
CA ILE A 520 -12.28 6.46 23.44
C ILE A 520 -12.20 5.91 22.02
N SER A 521 -13.33 5.79 21.29
CA SER A 521 -13.35 5.37 19.89
C SER A 521 -12.39 6.18 19.02
N ASN A 522 -12.19 7.48 19.32
CA ASN A 522 -11.25 8.35 18.62
C ASN A 522 -9.79 7.87 18.68
N PHE A 523 -9.48 7.01 19.63
CA PHE A 523 -8.13 6.50 19.92
C PHE A 523 -8.09 4.98 19.92
N PHE A 524 -9.22 4.33 19.63
CA PHE A 524 -9.36 2.89 19.81
C PHE A 524 -8.40 2.09 18.92
N VAL A 525 -8.22 2.50 17.68
CA VAL A 525 -7.27 1.89 16.74
C VAL A 525 -5.84 1.99 17.28
N ASP A 526 -5.43 3.17 17.76
CA ASP A 526 -4.10 3.35 18.36
C ASP A 526 -3.91 2.45 19.59
N LEU A 527 -4.94 2.30 20.44
CA LEU A 527 -4.90 1.42 21.62
C LEU A 527 -4.81 -0.05 21.23
N CYS A 528 -5.46 -0.47 20.14
CA CYS A 528 -5.35 -1.82 19.58
C CYS A 528 -3.90 -2.12 19.20
N GLU A 529 -3.22 -1.18 18.58
CA GLU A 529 -1.82 -1.35 18.20
C GLU A 529 -0.87 -1.33 19.40
N VAL A 530 -1.11 -0.50 20.43
CA VAL A 530 -0.28 -0.45 21.65
C VAL A 530 -0.37 -1.75 22.45
N SER A 531 -1.58 -2.22 22.72
CA SER A 531 -1.83 -3.36 23.62
C SER A 531 -3.01 -4.22 23.15
N PRO A 532 -2.81 -5.06 22.15
CA PRO A 532 -3.85 -5.94 21.62
C PRO A 532 -4.53 -6.79 22.69
N ASN A 533 -3.76 -7.35 23.62
CA ASN A 533 -4.29 -8.19 24.67
C ASN A 533 -5.20 -7.43 25.64
N SER A 534 -4.82 -6.23 26.06
CA SER A 534 -5.65 -5.42 26.98
C SER A 534 -6.97 -5.01 26.31
N VAL A 535 -6.92 -4.64 25.02
CA VAL A 535 -8.12 -4.27 24.27
C VAL A 535 -9.02 -5.49 24.05
N LEU A 536 -8.49 -6.62 23.62
CA LEU A 536 -9.28 -7.86 23.46
C LEU A 536 -9.89 -8.32 24.77
N ASN A 537 -9.15 -8.23 25.88
CA ASN A 537 -9.70 -8.54 27.21
C ASN A 537 -10.89 -7.63 27.54
N LYS A 538 -10.78 -6.32 27.27
CA LYS A 538 -11.90 -5.38 27.49
C LYS A 538 -13.10 -5.69 26.60
N LEU A 539 -12.88 -6.00 25.32
CA LEU A 539 -13.96 -6.40 24.40
C LEU A 539 -14.67 -7.71 24.84
N GLU A 540 -13.92 -8.67 25.34
CA GLU A 540 -14.47 -9.91 25.89
C GLU A 540 -15.19 -9.67 27.22
N GLU A 541 -14.68 -8.75 28.06
CA GLU A 541 -15.36 -8.34 29.30
C GLU A 541 -16.73 -7.70 29.03
N GLU A 542 -16.84 -6.86 27.97
CA GLU A 542 -18.10 -6.23 27.55
C GLU A 542 -19.21 -7.24 27.20
N GLN A 543 -18.86 -8.48 26.81
CA GLN A 543 -19.84 -9.52 26.58
C GLN A 543 -20.46 -10.04 27.89
N ILE A 544 -19.74 -9.92 29.01
CA ILE A 544 -20.15 -10.45 30.33
C ILE A 544 -20.69 -9.33 31.21
N ASN A 545 -19.99 -8.20 31.23
CA ASN A 545 -20.27 -7.02 32.05
C ASN A 545 -20.32 -5.77 31.18
N PRO A 546 -21.42 -5.52 30.47
CA PRO A 546 -21.54 -4.40 29.54
C PRO A 546 -21.37 -3.04 30.24
N THR A 547 -20.54 -2.17 29.66
CA THR A 547 -20.35 -0.78 30.11
C THR A 547 -20.84 0.24 29.06
N GLY A 548 -21.65 -0.19 28.10
CA GLY A 548 -22.28 0.68 27.09
C GLY A 548 -21.64 0.64 25.70
N LEU A 549 -20.66 -0.26 25.44
CA LEU A 549 -20.09 -0.40 24.10
C LEU A 549 -21.16 -0.69 23.03
N MET A 550 -22.12 -1.55 23.33
CA MET A 550 -23.16 -1.95 22.37
C MET A 550 -24.08 -0.80 21.98
N GLU A 551 -24.21 0.22 22.81
CA GLU A 551 -25.00 1.41 22.49
C GLU A 551 -24.45 2.19 21.30
N LEU A 552 -23.15 2.10 21.02
CA LEU A 552 -22.53 2.70 19.83
C LEU A 552 -23.06 2.07 18.53
N PHE A 553 -23.38 0.79 18.59
CA PHE A 553 -23.94 0.01 17.48
C PHE A 553 -25.46 0.17 17.34
N GLU A 554 -26.15 0.44 18.42
CA GLU A 554 -27.61 0.67 18.45
C GLU A 554 -27.96 2.09 18.02
N ASN A 555 -27.25 3.10 18.54
CA ASN A 555 -27.57 4.52 18.42
C ASN A 555 -26.80 5.19 17.28
N GLN A 556 -26.94 4.66 16.06
CA GLN A 556 -26.26 5.22 14.90
C GLN A 556 -26.90 6.54 14.45
N SER A 557 -26.06 7.54 14.16
CA SER A 557 -26.54 8.84 13.69
C SER A 557 -27.29 8.71 12.36
N SER A 558 -28.48 9.32 12.30
CA SER A 558 -29.28 9.44 11.06
C SER A 558 -28.84 10.63 10.19
N ASP A 559 -27.99 11.50 10.69
CA ASP A 559 -27.54 12.69 9.99
C ASP A 559 -26.38 12.33 9.02
N PHE A 560 -26.69 12.41 7.72
CA PHE A 560 -25.74 12.10 6.66
C PHE A 560 -24.58 13.11 6.57
N LEU A 561 -24.81 14.38 6.98
CA LEU A 561 -23.81 15.45 6.82
C LEU A 561 -22.94 15.66 8.06
N PHE A 562 -23.49 15.42 9.26
CA PHE A 562 -22.84 15.75 10.54
C PHE A 562 -22.84 14.59 11.53
N GLY A 563 -23.50 13.48 11.20
CA GLY A 563 -23.58 12.30 12.05
C GLY A 563 -22.28 11.47 12.00
N ARG A 564 -21.71 11.20 13.17
CA ARG A 564 -20.56 10.31 13.31
C ARG A 564 -21.02 8.95 13.83
N ASN A 565 -20.51 7.89 13.23
CA ASN A 565 -20.76 6.52 13.64
C ASN A 565 -19.48 5.93 14.27
N ASP A 566 -19.30 6.16 15.55
CA ASP A 566 -18.06 5.82 16.27
C ASP A 566 -17.79 4.32 16.39
N TYR A 567 -18.82 3.47 16.17
CA TYR A 567 -18.64 2.03 16.08
C TYR A 567 -17.69 1.60 14.94
N ILE A 568 -17.54 2.44 13.91
CA ILE A 568 -16.64 2.16 12.78
C ILE A 568 -15.18 2.07 13.24
N GLU A 569 -14.77 2.99 14.12
CA GLU A 569 -13.42 2.99 14.70
C GLU A 569 -13.17 1.73 15.55
N ILE A 570 -14.23 1.24 16.23
CA ILE A 570 -14.13 -0.03 16.98
C ILE A 570 -13.92 -1.20 16.01
N LEU A 571 -14.68 -1.25 14.91
CA LEU A 571 -14.51 -2.31 13.90
C LEU A 571 -13.14 -2.23 13.23
N TRP A 572 -12.64 -1.05 12.89
CA TRP A 572 -11.29 -0.89 12.33
C TRP A 572 -10.20 -1.40 13.28
N GLY A 573 -10.32 -1.10 14.58
CA GLY A 573 -9.41 -1.64 15.57
C GLY A 573 -9.48 -3.17 15.67
N VAL A 574 -10.67 -3.75 15.53
CA VAL A 574 -10.84 -5.21 15.51
C VAL A 574 -10.29 -5.82 14.22
N GLU A 575 -10.41 -5.14 13.07
CA GLU A 575 -9.82 -5.56 11.80
C GLU A 575 -8.28 -5.69 11.91
N GLU A 576 -7.60 -4.79 12.67
CA GLU A 576 -6.16 -4.91 12.91
C GLU A 576 -5.76 -6.23 13.56
N PHE A 577 -6.61 -6.79 14.41
CA PHE A 577 -6.32 -8.07 15.02
C PHE A 577 -6.49 -9.24 14.05
N LEU A 578 -7.38 -9.10 13.05
CA LEU A 578 -7.63 -10.16 12.07
C LEU A 578 -6.47 -10.36 11.08
N VAL A 579 -5.58 -9.38 10.95
CA VAL A 579 -4.36 -9.50 10.15
C VAL A 579 -3.14 -9.93 10.99
N GLN A 580 -3.32 -10.19 12.28
CA GLN A 580 -2.26 -10.64 13.20
C GLN A 580 -2.59 -12.05 13.71
N ARG A 581 -1.78 -13.07 13.37
CA ARG A 581 -2.05 -14.49 13.67
C ARG A 581 -2.32 -14.77 15.17
N GLU A 582 -1.63 -14.05 16.03
CA GLU A 582 -1.72 -14.21 17.48
C GLU A 582 -3.11 -13.83 18.02
N TYR A 583 -3.75 -12.81 17.44
CA TYR A 583 -4.98 -12.21 17.97
C TYR A 583 -6.24 -12.56 17.17
N ALA A 584 -6.07 -12.99 15.92
CA ALA A 584 -7.14 -13.16 14.95
C ALA A 584 -8.29 -14.05 15.43
N SER A 585 -8.00 -15.16 16.11
CA SER A 585 -9.03 -16.08 16.60
C SER A 585 -9.94 -15.47 17.69
N ARG A 586 -9.38 -14.60 18.55
CA ARG A 586 -10.13 -13.86 19.57
C ARG A 586 -11.01 -12.80 18.93
N ALA A 587 -10.44 -11.99 18.05
CA ALA A 587 -11.16 -10.98 17.29
C ALA A 587 -12.31 -11.58 16.47
N TYR A 588 -12.05 -12.69 15.78
CA TYR A 588 -13.07 -13.40 15.03
C TYR A 588 -14.23 -13.89 15.92
N SER A 589 -13.92 -14.42 17.11
CA SER A 589 -14.94 -14.87 18.07
C SER A 589 -15.78 -13.70 18.58
N TRP A 590 -15.18 -12.54 18.80
CA TRP A 590 -15.90 -11.33 19.19
C TRP A 590 -16.81 -10.80 18.07
N LEU A 591 -16.36 -10.84 16.81
CA LEU A 591 -17.19 -10.46 15.66
C LEU A 591 -18.40 -11.39 15.49
N LEU A 592 -18.24 -12.72 15.70
CA LEU A 592 -19.37 -13.65 15.68
C LEU A 592 -20.40 -13.32 16.78
N TYR A 593 -19.93 -12.92 17.97
CA TYR A 593 -20.82 -12.46 19.04
C TYR A 593 -21.57 -11.21 18.59
N LEU A 594 -20.88 -10.23 18.03
CA LEU A 594 -21.45 -8.95 17.59
C LEU A 594 -22.50 -9.16 16.47
N ASP A 595 -22.25 -10.04 15.52
CA ASP A 595 -23.17 -10.34 14.41
C ASP A 595 -24.49 -10.99 14.93
N ASN A 596 -24.39 -11.83 15.94
CA ASN A 596 -25.57 -12.44 16.56
C ASN A 596 -26.52 -11.43 17.23
N LEU A 597 -26.04 -10.22 17.58
CA LEU A 597 -26.88 -9.16 18.15
C LEU A 597 -27.77 -8.51 17.07
N SER A 598 -27.41 -8.66 15.78
CA SER A 598 -28.22 -8.23 14.63
C SER A 598 -28.57 -6.74 14.62
N PHE A 599 -27.57 -5.90 14.88
CA PHE A 599 -27.72 -4.45 14.72
C PHE A 599 -27.91 -4.07 13.24
N GLU A 600 -28.60 -2.96 12.99
CA GLU A 600 -28.66 -2.36 11.66
C GLU A 600 -27.43 -1.47 11.44
N TYR A 601 -26.64 -1.74 10.41
CA TYR A 601 -25.41 -1.00 10.10
C TYR A 601 -25.63 -0.08 8.90
N LYS A 602 -25.11 1.14 8.97
CA LYS A 602 -25.15 2.11 7.87
C LYS A 602 -23.93 2.02 6.96
N SER A 603 -22.80 1.63 7.49
CA SER A 603 -21.54 1.40 6.78
C SER A 603 -20.66 0.53 7.64
N ASN A 604 -19.78 -0.21 7.06
CA ASN A 604 -18.91 -1.18 7.70
C ASN A 604 -19.63 -2.04 8.76
N SER A 605 -19.66 -3.29 8.58
CA SER A 605 -20.42 -4.22 9.44
C SER A 605 -19.62 -5.52 9.66
N PRO A 606 -19.95 -6.33 10.68
CA PRO A 606 -19.40 -7.67 10.78
C PRO A 606 -19.58 -8.49 9.50
N LYS A 607 -20.73 -8.34 8.82
CA LYS A 607 -21.01 -9.00 7.55
C LYS A 607 -20.00 -8.60 6.46
N ASP A 608 -19.64 -7.31 6.36
CA ASP A 608 -18.66 -6.85 5.38
C ASP A 608 -17.28 -7.42 5.69
N ILE A 609 -16.91 -7.47 6.97
CA ILE A 609 -15.64 -8.07 7.43
C ILE A 609 -15.64 -9.59 7.14
N PHE A 610 -16.73 -10.31 7.42
CA PHE A 610 -16.85 -11.73 7.06
C PHE A 610 -16.80 -11.94 5.55
N GLY A 611 -17.39 -11.04 4.76
CA GLY A 611 -17.28 -11.06 3.31
C GLY A 611 -15.83 -11.04 2.83
N LYS A 612 -14.96 -10.22 3.46
CA LYS A 612 -13.52 -10.21 3.19
C LYS A 612 -12.83 -11.49 3.68
N LEU A 613 -13.05 -11.90 4.93
CA LEU A 613 -12.37 -13.05 5.52
C LEU A 613 -12.70 -14.38 4.84
N LEU A 614 -13.97 -14.57 4.47
CA LEU A 614 -14.45 -15.81 3.86
C LEU A 614 -14.25 -15.85 2.35
N CYS A 615 -13.98 -14.73 1.70
CA CYS A 615 -13.77 -14.69 0.25
C CYS A 615 -12.59 -15.58 -0.17
N PRO A 616 -12.79 -16.51 -1.11
CA PRO A 616 -11.76 -17.47 -1.51
C PRO A 616 -10.49 -16.86 -2.10
N TRP A 617 -10.56 -15.65 -2.69
CA TRP A 617 -9.42 -14.95 -3.30
C TRP A 617 -8.87 -13.80 -2.46
N HIS A 618 -9.47 -13.47 -1.32
CA HIS A 618 -8.91 -12.48 -0.41
C HIS A 618 -7.72 -13.07 0.35
N ASN A 619 -6.58 -12.37 0.28
CA ASN A 619 -5.28 -12.87 0.72
C ASN A 619 -4.67 -12.10 1.91
N PHE A 620 -5.29 -10.99 2.31
CA PHE A 620 -4.78 -10.11 3.35
C PHE A 620 -5.50 -10.34 4.69
N SER A 621 -5.24 -11.49 5.31
CA SER A 621 -5.70 -11.80 6.67
C SER A 621 -4.91 -12.95 7.28
N ALA A 622 -5.02 -13.14 8.61
CA ALA A 622 -4.45 -14.29 9.30
C ALA A 622 -5.07 -15.64 8.84
N PHE A 623 -6.19 -15.58 8.12
CA PHE A 623 -6.96 -16.72 7.60
C PHE A 623 -6.89 -16.81 6.07
N SER A 624 -5.78 -16.46 5.45
CA SER A 624 -5.65 -16.42 3.99
C SER A 624 -5.69 -17.81 3.32
N LYS A 625 -5.24 -18.86 3.99
CA LYS A 625 -5.19 -20.21 3.42
C LYS A 625 -6.55 -20.92 3.42
N SER A 626 -6.76 -21.79 2.42
CA SER A 626 -8.00 -22.55 2.25
C SER A 626 -8.45 -23.27 3.53
N ASN A 627 -7.54 -23.97 4.22
CA ASN A 627 -7.86 -24.69 5.45
C ASN A 627 -8.30 -23.73 6.57
N ASP A 628 -7.64 -22.58 6.71
CA ASP A 628 -7.97 -21.58 7.73
C ASP A 628 -9.37 -21.00 7.45
N LYS A 629 -9.68 -20.68 6.18
CA LYS A 629 -11.01 -20.19 5.77
C LYS A 629 -12.11 -21.20 6.05
N ILE A 630 -11.89 -22.47 5.74
CA ILE A 630 -12.85 -23.55 6.01
C ILE A 630 -13.04 -23.72 7.54
N GLU A 631 -11.96 -23.62 8.32
CA GLU A 631 -12.03 -23.73 9.78
C GLU A 631 -12.85 -22.60 10.42
N ILE A 632 -12.60 -21.33 9.99
CA ILE A 632 -13.35 -20.19 10.52
C ILE A 632 -14.83 -20.24 10.07
N ALA A 633 -15.11 -20.68 8.84
CA ALA A 633 -16.48 -20.92 8.38
C ALA A 633 -17.20 -21.98 9.21
N ALA A 634 -16.52 -23.09 9.54
CA ALA A 634 -17.07 -24.11 10.41
C ALA A 634 -17.33 -23.60 11.85
N LYS A 635 -16.42 -22.76 12.39
CA LYS A 635 -16.62 -22.11 13.68
C LYS A 635 -17.83 -21.16 13.68
N ALA A 636 -17.99 -20.42 12.56
CA ALA A 636 -19.14 -19.54 12.38
C ALA A 636 -20.45 -20.33 12.42
N LEU A 637 -20.57 -21.41 11.63
CA LEU A 637 -21.78 -22.24 11.61
C LEU A 637 -22.17 -22.82 12.99
N ALA A 638 -21.18 -22.99 13.86
CA ALA A 638 -21.41 -23.50 15.24
C ALA A 638 -21.88 -22.43 16.23
N LYS A 639 -21.62 -21.14 15.95
CA LYS A 639 -21.77 -20.05 16.92
C LYS A 639 -22.65 -18.89 16.45
N ASP A 640 -22.79 -18.68 15.15
CA ASP A 640 -23.49 -17.56 14.56
C ASP A 640 -24.68 -18.01 13.72
N LYS A 641 -25.86 -17.47 14.03
CA LYS A 641 -27.11 -17.77 13.32
C LYS A 641 -27.12 -17.34 11.86
N ASN A 642 -26.31 -16.32 11.49
CA ASN A 642 -26.23 -15.74 10.15
C ASN A 642 -25.12 -16.42 9.31
N ALA A 643 -24.33 -17.31 9.91
CA ALA A 643 -23.15 -17.89 9.29
C ALA A 643 -23.41 -18.58 7.95
N TRP A 644 -24.59 -19.22 7.82
CA TRP A 644 -24.96 -19.86 6.55
C TRP A 644 -24.99 -18.86 5.40
N ASP A 645 -25.62 -17.70 5.64
CA ASP A 645 -25.75 -16.62 4.64
C ASP A 645 -24.38 -15.97 4.34
N HIS A 646 -23.51 -15.83 5.35
CA HIS A 646 -22.16 -15.31 5.16
C HIS A 646 -21.30 -16.24 4.30
N ILE A 647 -21.33 -17.54 4.55
CA ILE A 647 -20.56 -18.52 3.79
C ILE A 647 -21.12 -18.64 2.37
N PHE A 648 -22.46 -18.65 2.23
CA PHE A 648 -23.11 -18.69 0.93
C PHE A 648 -22.76 -17.44 0.11
N GLY A 649 -22.81 -16.24 0.72
CA GLY A 649 -22.45 -14.98 0.07
C GLY A 649 -20.96 -14.85 -0.29
N ALA A 650 -20.09 -15.68 0.29
CA ALA A 650 -18.67 -15.74 -0.04
C ALA A 650 -18.36 -16.67 -1.23
N LEU A 651 -19.31 -17.47 -1.69
CA LEU A 651 -19.14 -18.29 -2.88
C LEU A 651 -19.00 -17.38 -4.12
N PRO A 652 -18.10 -17.69 -5.04
CA PRO A 652 -17.92 -16.90 -6.26
C PRO A 652 -19.15 -17.04 -7.15
N THR A 653 -19.93 -15.98 -7.23
CA THR A 653 -20.96 -15.78 -8.23
C THR A 653 -20.40 -14.87 -9.33
N GLY A 654 -20.84 -15.00 -10.59
CA GLY A 654 -20.21 -14.42 -11.78
C GLY A 654 -19.80 -12.95 -11.75
N HIS A 655 -20.17 -12.18 -10.72
CA HIS A 655 -19.82 -10.77 -10.52
C HIS A 655 -19.39 -10.45 -9.08
N ALA A 656 -18.91 -11.46 -8.34
CA ALA A 656 -18.47 -11.24 -6.97
C ALA A 656 -17.23 -10.33 -6.95
N SER A 657 -17.31 -9.24 -6.20
CA SER A 657 -16.20 -8.30 -5.98
C SER A 657 -16.06 -7.98 -4.51
N ILE A 658 -14.83 -7.77 -4.05
CA ILE A 658 -14.54 -7.25 -2.72
C ILE A 658 -14.03 -5.85 -2.85
N PHE A 659 -14.50 -4.97 -1.97
CA PHE A 659 -14.02 -3.59 -1.90
C PHE A 659 -13.17 -3.40 -0.65
N GLY A 660 -11.90 -3.04 -0.86
CA GLY A 660 -10.94 -2.70 0.18
C GLY A 660 -10.43 -3.90 0.98
N ASP A 661 -9.32 -3.70 1.65
CA ASP A 661 -8.69 -4.67 2.54
C ASP A 661 -9.16 -4.47 3.99
N LEU A 662 -8.72 -5.35 4.87
CA LEU A 662 -8.84 -5.16 6.31
C LEU A 662 -7.92 -4.03 6.78
N HIS A 663 -8.32 -3.33 7.82
CA HIS A 663 -7.46 -2.34 8.45
C HIS A 663 -6.27 -3.05 9.10
N ALA A 664 -5.06 -2.55 8.87
CA ALA A 664 -3.83 -3.15 9.38
C ALA A 664 -3.10 -2.22 10.33
N PRO A 665 -2.42 -2.74 11.36
CA PRO A 665 -1.60 -1.93 12.24
C PRO A 665 -0.46 -1.27 11.47
N LYS A 666 -0.07 -0.06 11.93
CA LYS A 666 0.94 0.74 11.26
C LYS A 666 2.37 0.22 11.52
N TYR A 667 2.64 -0.27 12.70
CA TYR A 667 3.98 -0.69 13.14
C TYR A 667 4.06 -2.15 13.61
N ARG A 668 2.97 -2.74 14.10
CA ARG A 668 2.99 -4.15 14.50
C ARG A 668 3.06 -5.08 13.30
N ASN A 669 3.66 -6.24 13.52
CA ASN A 669 3.69 -7.31 12.53
C ASN A 669 2.28 -7.80 12.24
N HIS A 670 1.97 -7.89 10.97
CA HIS A 670 0.76 -8.51 10.44
C HIS A 670 1.15 -9.54 9.38
N VAL A 671 0.20 -10.37 8.99
CA VAL A 671 0.42 -11.30 7.88
C VAL A 671 0.57 -10.52 6.59
N GLU A 672 1.48 -10.98 5.74
CA GLU A 672 1.65 -10.45 4.40
C GLU A 672 0.60 -11.05 3.47
N GLU A 673 0.36 -10.37 2.35
CA GLU A 673 -0.50 -10.90 1.29
C GLU A 673 0.07 -12.23 0.78
N ASP A 674 -0.77 -13.26 0.81
CA ASP A 674 -0.42 -14.57 0.29
C ASP A 674 -0.77 -14.69 -1.20
N THR A 675 0.04 -15.37 -1.97
CA THR A 675 -0.37 -15.76 -3.32
C THR A 675 -1.40 -16.86 -3.23
N ILE A 676 -2.63 -16.60 -3.70
CA ILE A 676 -3.71 -17.59 -3.74
C ILE A 676 -3.78 -18.20 -5.14
N THR A 677 -3.68 -19.51 -5.18
CA THR A 677 -3.77 -20.28 -6.43
C THR A 677 -5.23 -20.60 -6.77
N ARG A 678 -5.52 -20.84 -8.05
CA ARG A 678 -6.85 -21.33 -8.48
C ARG A 678 -7.26 -22.61 -7.77
N LYS A 679 -6.30 -23.47 -7.44
CA LYS A 679 -6.56 -24.71 -6.69
C LYS A 679 -7.01 -24.39 -5.26
N GLU A 680 -6.36 -23.48 -4.58
CA GLU A 680 -6.76 -23.06 -3.23
C GLU A 680 -8.16 -22.42 -3.23
N MET A 681 -8.49 -21.63 -4.23
CA MET A 681 -9.85 -21.10 -4.40
C MET A 681 -10.88 -22.22 -4.59
N TYR A 682 -10.58 -23.18 -5.45
CA TYR A 682 -11.42 -24.35 -5.65
C TYR A 682 -11.59 -25.17 -4.38
N ASP A 683 -10.49 -25.50 -3.68
CA ASP A 683 -10.51 -26.25 -2.43
C ASP A 683 -11.33 -25.52 -1.33
N THR A 684 -11.25 -24.19 -1.29
CA THR A 684 -12.07 -23.36 -0.38
C THR A 684 -13.55 -23.45 -0.72
N ASN A 685 -13.91 -23.28 -2.01
CA ASN A 685 -15.30 -23.38 -2.48
C ASN A 685 -15.88 -24.75 -2.18
N LEU A 686 -15.13 -25.80 -2.47
CA LEU A 686 -15.54 -27.18 -2.17
C LEU A 686 -15.78 -27.39 -0.67
N GLY A 687 -14.87 -26.87 0.17
CA GLY A 687 -15.01 -26.91 1.63
C GLY A 687 -16.25 -26.15 2.13
N TYR A 688 -16.51 -24.98 1.56
CA TYR A 688 -17.72 -24.20 1.91
C TYR A 688 -19.01 -24.93 1.50
N ILE A 689 -19.06 -25.47 0.30
CA ILE A 689 -20.20 -26.29 -0.14
C ILE A 689 -20.40 -27.49 0.79
N ASP A 690 -19.34 -28.19 1.17
CA ASP A 690 -19.43 -29.31 2.11
C ASP A 690 -19.97 -28.89 3.49
N LEU A 691 -19.63 -27.69 3.96
CA LEU A 691 -20.18 -27.10 5.19
C LEU A 691 -21.65 -26.69 5.04
N LEU A 692 -22.00 -26.01 3.95
CA LEU A 692 -23.36 -25.58 3.66
C LEU A 692 -24.30 -26.78 3.50
N LEU A 693 -23.86 -27.84 2.80
CA LEU A 693 -24.65 -29.08 2.63
C LEU A 693 -24.86 -29.85 3.94
N LYS A 694 -23.98 -29.70 4.92
CA LYS A 694 -24.18 -30.25 6.27
C LYS A 694 -25.15 -29.43 7.10
N ALA A 695 -25.26 -28.13 6.79
CA ALA A 695 -26.05 -27.17 7.55
C ALA A 695 -27.31 -26.71 6.79
N THR A 696 -27.85 -27.49 5.88
CA THR A 696 -29.13 -27.18 5.18
C THR A 696 -30.31 -27.19 6.13
N ASP A 697 -30.24 -28.00 7.18
CA ASP A 697 -31.29 -28.15 8.21
C ASP A 697 -32.67 -28.46 7.61
N PHE A 698 -32.73 -29.14 6.45
CA PHE A 698 -33.93 -29.43 5.66
C PHE A 698 -34.74 -28.17 5.27
N LYS A 699 -34.10 -26.99 5.25
CA LYS A 699 -34.77 -25.72 4.93
C LYS A 699 -34.87 -25.53 3.40
N PRO A 700 -36.09 -25.47 2.83
CA PRO A 700 -36.25 -25.27 1.37
C PRO A 700 -35.58 -24.04 0.84
N GLN A 701 -35.47 -22.96 1.65
CA GLN A 701 -34.85 -21.71 1.25
C GLN A 701 -33.36 -21.89 0.97
N ARG A 702 -32.62 -22.56 1.84
CA ARG A 702 -31.19 -22.86 1.68
C ARG A 702 -30.94 -23.73 0.43
N TRP A 703 -31.85 -24.67 0.15
CA TRP A 703 -31.80 -25.43 -1.09
C TRP A 703 -32.05 -24.58 -2.33
N ASN A 704 -32.97 -23.64 -2.27
CA ASN A 704 -33.22 -22.71 -3.35
C ASN A 704 -32.01 -21.84 -3.63
N ASP A 705 -31.32 -21.38 -2.59
CA ASP A 705 -30.08 -20.59 -2.73
C ASP A 705 -28.99 -21.42 -3.44
N LEU A 706 -28.75 -22.67 -3.01
CA LEU A 706 -27.79 -23.56 -3.67
C LEU A 706 -28.16 -23.91 -5.11
N LEU A 707 -29.47 -24.05 -5.42
CA LEU A 707 -29.93 -24.27 -6.78
C LEU A 707 -29.81 -23.02 -7.67
N ASN A 708 -29.91 -21.83 -7.11
CA ASN A 708 -29.77 -20.60 -7.87
C ASN A 708 -28.33 -20.35 -8.38
N ILE A 709 -27.32 -20.96 -7.76
CA ILE A 709 -25.91 -20.92 -8.20
C ILE A 709 -25.44 -22.20 -8.89
N TYR A 710 -26.37 -23.09 -9.22
CA TYR A 710 -26.04 -24.44 -9.72
C TYR A 710 -25.23 -24.43 -11.01
N ASP A 711 -25.44 -23.47 -11.88
CA ASP A 711 -24.70 -23.27 -13.15
C ASP A 711 -23.34 -22.57 -12.96
N GLU A 712 -23.12 -21.92 -11.83
CA GLU A 712 -21.92 -21.19 -11.53
C GLU A 712 -20.84 -22.05 -10.84
N VAL A 713 -21.21 -23.28 -10.41
CA VAL A 713 -20.29 -24.17 -9.70
C VAL A 713 -19.80 -25.31 -10.60
N GLU A 714 -18.64 -25.90 -10.24
CA GLU A 714 -18.00 -26.97 -10.99
C GLU A 714 -18.84 -28.27 -11.01
N PRO A 715 -18.66 -29.16 -12.01
CA PRO A 715 -19.50 -30.37 -12.19
C PRO A 715 -19.51 -31.33 -11.00
N ASP A 716 -18.41 -31.48 -10.31
CA ASP A 716 -18.29 -32.34 -9.12
C ASP A 716 -19.00 -31.73 -7.91
N ILE A 717 -19.02 -30.42 -7.77
CA ILE A 717 -19.79 -29.70 -6.76
C ILE A 717 -21.29 -29.86 -7.07
N ARG A 718 -21.72 -29.65 -8.33
CA ARG A 718 -23.10 -29.90 -8.74
C ARG A 718 -23.57 -31.30 -8.38
N LYS A 719 -22.75 -32.30 -8.63
CA LYS A 719 -23.04 -33.69 -8.27
C LYS A 719 -23.29 -33.85 -6.78
N LYS A 720 -22.46 -33.26 -5.92
CA LYS A 720 -22.65 -33.27 -4.46
C LYS A 720 -23.97 -32.61 -4.04
N ILE A 721 -24.26 -31.45 -4.61
CA ILE A 721 -25.54 -30.72 -4.37
C ILE A 721 -26.73 -31.61 -4.74
N LYS A 722 -26.72 -32.20 -5.95
CA LYS A 722 -27.79 -33.07 -6.45
C LYS A 722 -27.99 -34.30 -5.53
N GLU A 723 -26.90 -35.00 -5.22
CA GLU A 723 -26.97 -36.23 -4.38
C GLU A 723 -27.52 -35.92 -2.97
N LYS A 724 -27.06 -34.84 -2.35
CA LYS A 724 -27.51 -34.46 -1.00
C LYS A 724 -28.95 -33.93 -1.02
N LEU A 725 -29.35 -33.17 -2.03
CA LEU A 725 -30.73 -32.70 -2.19
C LEU A 725 -31.70 -33.88 -2.32
N LEU A 726 -31.41 -34.82 -3.20
CA LEU A 726 -32.27 -35.99 -3.41
C LEU A 726 -32.40 -36.85 -2.15
N PHE A 727 -31.36 -36.92 -1.31
CA PHE A 727 -31.41 -37.58 -0.01
C PHE A 727 -32.29 -36.83 0.97
N GLU A 728 -32.18 -35.51 1.08
CA GLU A 728 -32.97 -34.74 2.07
C GLU A 728 -34.43 -34.53 1.62
N ILE A 729 -34.66 -34.32 0.33
CA ILE A 729 -36.00 -34.07 -0.18
C ILE A 729 -36.95 -35.26 0.08
N ALA A 730 -36.43 -36.46 0.15
CA ALA A 730 -37.21 -37.66 0.49
C ALA A 730 -37.75 -37.61 1.95
N GLN A 731 -37.16 -36.79 2.80
CA GLN A 731 -37.53 -36.65 4.24
C GLN A 731 -38.33 -35.37 4.50
N MET A 732 -38.51 -34.50 3.51
CA MET A 732 -39.29 -33.27 3.61
C MET A 732 -40.77 -33.54 3.44
N ASP A 733 -41.62 -32.64 3.96
CA ASP A 733 -43.06 -32.69 3.70
C ASP A 733 -43.39 -32.19 2.28
N ASP A 734 -44.64 -32.41 1.83
CA ASP A 734 -45.06 -32.04 0.48
C ASP A 734 -45.04 -30.53 0.25
N GLY A 735 -45.26 -29.70 1.27
CA GLY A 735 -45.18 -28.22 1.16
C GLY A 735 -43.75 -27.76 0.94
N GLU A 736 -42.81 -28.34 1.69
CA GLU A 736 -41.36 -28.07 1.55
C GLU A 736 -40.85 -28.52 0.18
N ARG A 737 -41.22 -29.70 -0.28
CA ARG A 737 -40.90 -30.21 -1.62
C ARG A 737 -41.44 -29.31 -2.72
N LEU A 738 -42.66 -28.78 -2.56
CA LEU A 738 -43.27 -27.86 -3.49
C LEU A 738 -42.49 -26.56 -3.68
N ILE A 739 -41.96 -25.99 -2.58
CA ILE A 739 -41.18 -24.79 -2.61
C ILE A 739 -39.93 -25.01 -3.49
N ILE A 740 -39.19 -26.09 -3.32
CA ILE A 740 -38.03 -26.46 -4.09
C ILE A 740 -38.40 -26.74 -5.55
N LYS A 741 -39.44 -27.54 -5.79
CA LYS A 741 -39.94 -27.90 -7.13
C LYS A 741 -40.33 -26.66 -7.94
N ASN A 742 -41.00 -25.71 -7.32
CA ASN A 742 -41.37 -24.45 -7.96
C ASN A 742 -40.16 -23.55 -8.27
N ASN A 743 -39.13 -23.53 -7.41
CA ASN A 743 -37.90 -22.81 -7.75
C ASN A 743 -37.19 -23.42 -8.96
N ILE A 744 -37.10 -24.73 -9.05
CA ILE A 744 -36.50 -25.41 -10.21
C ILE A 744 -37.31 -25.09 -11.48
N ARG A 745 -38.65 -25.14 -11.42
CA ARG A 745 -39.53 -24.76 -12.56
C ARG A 745 -39.23 -23.33 -13.02
N ARG A 746 -39.11 -22.39 -12.05
CA ARG A 746 -38.81 -20.99 -12.36
C ARG A 746 -37.43 -20.82 -13.01
N LEU A 747 -36.40 -21.51 -12.51
CA LEU A 747 -35.06 -21.48 -13.07
C LEU A 747 -35.05 -22.02 -14.51
N VAL A 748 -35.60 -23.21 -14.73
CA VAL A 748 -35.71 -23.80 -16.07
C VAL A 748 -36.45 -22.88 -17.03
N TYR A 749 -37.60 -22.33 -16.62
CA TYR A 749 -38.35 -21.37 -17.45
C TYR A 749 -37.53 -20.12 -17.76
N LYS A 750 -36.87 -19.51 -16.76
CA LYS A 750 -36.07 -18.32 -16.97
C LYS A 750 -34.94 -18.54 -18.00
N HIS A 751 -34.18 -19.63 -17.84
CA HIS A 751 -33.05 -19.91 -18.70
C HIS A 751 -33.46 -20.33 -20.12
N ARG A 752 -34.58 -21.04 -20.30
CA ARG A 752 -35.14 -21.33 -21.61
C ARG A 752 -35.73 -20.10 -22.29
N TYR A 753 -36.42 -19.24 -21.55
CA TYR A 753 -37.01 -18.02 -22.10
C TYR A 753 -35.91 -17.05 -22.60
N PHE A 754 -34.79 -16.97 -21.91
CA PHE A 754 -33.64 -16.14 -22.27
C PHE A 754 -32.48 -16.95 -22.88
N ALA A 755 -32.74 -18.02 -23.59
CA ALA A 755 -31.71 -18.95 -24.09
C ALA A 755 -30.59 -18.31 -24.95
N SER A 756 -30.82 -17.11 -25.50
CA SER A 756 -29.80 -16.34 -26.22
C SER A 756 -28.88 -15.46 -25.35
N ALA A 757 -29.14 -15.34 -24.05
CA ALA A 757 -28.34 -14.56 -23.15
C ALA A 757 -27.08 -15.34 -22.73
N GLU A 758 -25.92 -14.63 -22.61
CA GLU A 758 -24.64 -15.24 -22.20
C GLU A 758 -24.70 -15.94 -20.84
N TRP A 759 -25.57 -15.48 -19.94
CA TRP A 759 -25.79 -16.07 -18.63
C TRP A 759 -26.79 -17.21 -18.60
N ALA A 760 -27.39 -17.59 -19.75
CA ALA A 760 -28.37 -18.66 -19.75
C ALA A 760 -27.71 -20.05 -19.65
N MET A 761 -28.30 -20.93 -18.82
CA MET A 761 -27.84 -22.33 -18.73
C MET A 761 -27.96 -23.03 -20.08
N GLY A 762 -26.94 -23.82 -20.39
CA GLY A 762 -27.00 -24.72 -21.53
C GLY A 762 -28.03 -25.85 -21.32
N GLU A 763 -28.52 -26.46 -22.42
CA GLU A 763 -29.53 -27.52 -22.38
C GLU A 763 -29.11 -28.75 -21.55
N ASP A 764 -27.80 -29.06 -21.46
CA ASP A 764 -27.29 -30.13 -20.60
C ASP A 764 -27.58 -29.86 -19.10
N LEU A 765 -27.32 -28.63 -18.65
CA LEU A 765 -27.60 -28.20 -17.26
C LEU A 765 -29.11 -28.11 -16.98
N ILE A 766 -29.87 -27.63 -17.97
CA ILE A 766 -31.32 -27.62 -17.88
C ILE A 766 -31.82 -29.08 -17.79
N GLY A 767 -31.20 -30.02 -18.49
CA GLY A 767 -31.47 -31.44 -18.36
C GLY A 767 -31.23 -31.97 -16.94
N GLU A 768 -30.11 -31.61 -16.32
CA GLU A 768 -29.81 -31.97 -14.93
C GLU A 768 -30.87 -31.40 -13.94
N MET A 769 -31.33 -30.18 -14.16
CA MET A 769 -32.38 -29.55 -13.36
C MET A 769 -33.74 -30.26 -13.54
N LEU A 770 -34.08 -30.68 -14.77
CA LEU A 770 -35.27 -31.43 -15.03
C LEU A 770 -35.23 -32.85 -14.40
N ASP A 771 -34.07 -33.52 -14.42
CA ASP A 771 -33.89 -34.80 -13.70
C ASP A 771 -34.14 -34.65 -12.18
N ILE A 772 -33.65 -33.51 -11.57
CA ILE A 772 -33.97 -33.26 -10.17
C ILE A 772 -35.47 -33.02 -9.99
N LEU A 773 -36.08 -32.22 -10.83
CA LEU A 773 -37.50 -31.89 -10.79
C LEU A 773 -38.36 -33.14 -10.88
N ASP A 774 -38.03 -34.08 -11.80
CA ASP A 774 -38.79 -35.34 -11.99
C ASP A 774 -38.61 -36.31 -10.80
N SER A 775 -37.51 -36.19 -10.08
CA SER A 775 -37.22 -36.95 -8.87
C SER A 775 -38.04 -36.50 -7.65
N ILE A 776 -38.66 -35.30 -7.70
CA ILE A 776 -39.47 -34.78 -6.60
C ILE A 776 -40.93 -35.28 -6.75
N ASN A 777 -41.29 -36.24 -5.95
CA ASN A 777 -42.64 -36.83 -5.87
C ASN A 777 -43.38 -36.32 -4.64
N PHE A 778 -44.68 -36.09 -4.78
CA PHE A 778 -45.56 -35.71 -3.65
C PHE A 778 -46.35 -36.94 -3.14
N THR A 779 -46.67 -36.91 -1.88
CA THR A 779 -47.57 -37.92 -1.27
C THR A 779 -49.03 -37.63 -1.60
N GLN A 780 -49.40 -36.33 -1.71
CA GLN A 780 -50.72 -35.83 -2.06
C GLN A 780 -50.75 -35.35 -3.51
N GLN A 781 -51.62 -35.90 -4.34
CA GLN A 781 -51.69 -35.55 -5.81
C GLN A 781 -52.05 -34.12 -6.08
N GLU A 782 -52.67 -33.42 -5.13
CA GLU A 782 -53.06 -31.98 -5.26
C GLU A 782 -51.84 -31.07 -5.51
N TYR A 783 -50.71 -31.43 -4.93
CA TYR A 783 -49.47 -30.67 -5.09
C TYR A 783 -48.82 -30.80 -6.47
N ASP A 784 -49.15 -31.87 -7.22
CA ASP A 784 -48.65 -32.02 -8.62
C ASP A 784 -49.27 -31.01 -9.58
N PHE A 785 -50.46 -30.48 -9.25
CA PHE A 785 -51.21 -29.55 -10.06
C PHE A 785 -51.22 -28.11 -9.55
N GLU A 786 -50.64 -27.85 -8.38
CA GLU A 786 -50.65 -26.53 -7.70
C GLU A 786 -50.06 -25.42 -8.56
N TYR A 787 -49.00 -25.70 -9.37
CA TYR A 787 -48.37 -24.76 -10.26
C TYR A 787 -49.32 -24.20 -11.34
N LEU A 788 -50.36 -24.97 -11.71
CA LEU A 788 -51.38 -24.52 -12.71
C LEU A 788 -52.26 -23.37 -12.17
N PHE A 789 -52.32 -23.19 -10.88
CA PHE A 789 -53.16 -22.18 -10.21
C PHE A 789 -52.36 -20.96 -9.75
N ARG A 790 -51.05 -20.94 -9.98
CA ARG A 790 -50.27 -19.75 -9.70
C ARG A 790 -50.26 -18.79 -10.88
N PRO A 791 -50.28 -17.47 -10.64
CA PRO A 791 -50.11 -16.54 -11.73
C PRO A 791 -48.79 -16.85 -12.47
N SER A 792 -48.82 -16.84 -13.79
CA SER A 792 -47.69 -17.11 -14.65
C SER A 792 -46.48 -16.26 -14.24
N TYR A 793 -45.35 -16.87 -14.11
CA TYR A 793 -44.05 -16.23 -13.84
C TYR A 793 -43.70 -15.22 -14.91
#